data_cedfb6224983be38240b0f313059a76f
#
_entry.id   cedfb6224983be38240b0f313059a76f
#
_cell.length_a   1.000
_cell.length_b   1.000
_cell.length_c   1.000
_cell.angle_alpha   90.00
_cell.angle_beta   90.00
_cell.angle_gamma   90.00
#
_symmetry.space_group_name_H-M   'P 1'
#
loop_
_entity.id
_entity.type
_entity.pdbx_description
1 polymer ?
#
loop_
_entity_poly.entity_id
_entity_poly.type
_entity_poly.pdbx_seq_one_letter_code
_entity_poly.pdbx_strand_id
1 'polypeptide(L)'
;MREEGWFGVKKGCDAGDCGACTVHVDGKPVHSCLFPAARAAGRSITTIEGLAPPDGLHPMQQAFLQAQGFQCGFCSAGMIMTASCLDEAQKAELPVALKGNLCRCTGYRAIADAIAGLHDIEDVEPGEALGRNVPAPAGPDLVTGRVRYTLDVAVEGLLHLKLARSPHPHARIVSIDKTAALAVPGVIAVLTYADSPGRLFSTGRHDNPDDDVDDTMVLDRVMRFVGQRVAAVVAESEGAAEAACRRLAVTYEVLPAVFDPVLAMQPGAPVLHDKSAEATRIRDPQHNIVAELHGHIGDVEAGFAAAAHVYEGTYASQRVQHAHLETHCAIGWLESDGRLHIRTSTQVPYLTRNALCAVFGLPQERVRVFCERVGGGFGGKQEMLVEDIVTLAVLKTGRPVKLELTREEQFTATTTRHPMQVRVKVGAAADGTLTALQLHLVSNTGAYGNHGPGTMYHACSESLGVYRCANKKADAFAVYTNTLPSGAFRGYGLSQTVFAMESAMDEVARTLDLDPFEFRRRNVVQPGDHMESTDTTPHDVEFGSYGLDQCLDIVEREMAALPPPVISPAWKVGQGMAMAMLDTIPPRGHHSESRIALCADGSYEVAVGTAEFGNGTTTVHKQIAAAALRTSPARIRMVQSDTDRTGYDTGAYGSTGTVVAGKATHRGAAALAAEIVDLAAEIAGCGRQACALGPDGVTTPDRVVALVELAAFAQQSGRSLHATGRSNGTPRSVAFNVQAFRVAVHGQTGEIRILDSVHAADAGFVINPMQCRGQVEGGIAMALGAALFESVDVDDSGHVVTRKFREYHIPSFADIPRTSVHFADTFDRLGPAGAKSMSESPYNTIAAALGNAIRDATGVRLQATPFKADRIFRRVIAAGRQTG
;
A
#
# COMPACT_ATOMS: atom_id res chain seq x y z
N MET A 1 -12.30 -8.56 -26.65
CA MET A 1 -12.89 -7.33 -26.05
C MET A 1 -11.83 -6.25 -25.85
N ARG A 2 -10.74 -6.50 -25.10
CA ARG A 2 -9.71 -5.47 -24.89
C ARG A 2 -8.96 -5.08 -26.17
N GLU A 3 -8.72 -6.01 -27.08
CA GLU A 3 -8.15 -5.75 -28.42
C GLU A 3 -9.07 -4.86 -29.28
N GLU A 4 -10.37 -4.92 -29.01
CA GLU A 4 -11.41 -4.10 -29.66
C GLU A 4 -11.68 -2.77 -28.93
N GLY A 5 -10.86 -2.41 -27.92
CA GLY A 5 -10.96 -1.15 -27.18
C GLY A 5 -11.96 -1.13 -26.01
N TRP A 6 -12.58 -2.26 -25.64
CA TRP A 6 -13.48 -2.36 -24.47
C TRP A 6 -12.67 -2.49 -23.19
N PHE A 7 -12.05 -1.41 -22.77
CA PHE A 7 -11.11 -1.38 -21.64
C PHE A 7 -11.79 -1.34 -20.27
N GLY A 8 -13.10 -1.12 -20.18
CA GLY A 8 -13.88 -1.31 -18.95
C GLY A 8 -13.81 -2.75 -18.43
N VAL A 9 -13.61 -3.72 -19.33
CA VAL A 9 -13.35 -5.12 -18.99
C VAL A 9 -11.90 -5.25 -18.49
N LYS A 10 -11.70 -5.46 -17.19
CA LYS A 10 -10.37 -5.49 -16.55
C LYS A 10 -9.82 -6.91 -16.44
N LYS A 11 -8.49 -7.06 -16.67
CA LYS A 11 -7.77 -8.32 -16.52
C LYS A 11 -7.00 -8.32 -15.19
N GLY A 12 -7.62 -8.87 -14.13
CA GLY A 12 -7.01 -8.93 -12.80
C GLY A 12 -6.30 -10.24 -12.49
N CYS A 13 -6.89 -11.39 -12.81
CA CYS A 13 -6.31 -12.71 -12.52
C CYS A 13 -6.15 -13.63 -13.73
N ASP A 14 -6.97 -13.43 -14.76
CA ASP A 14 -7.04 -14.26 -15.97
C ASP A 14 -7.26 -15.78 -15.71
N ALA A 15 -7.89 -16.10 -14.58
CA ALA A 15 -8.08 -17.46 -14.07
C ALA A 15 -9.47 -17.73 -13.46
N GLY A 16 -10.40 -16.79 -13.63
CA GLY A 16 -11.77 -16.92 -13.11
C GLY A 16 -11.95 -16.63 -11.62
N ASP A 17 -10.94 -16.08 -10.93
CA ASP A 17 -10.98 -15.90 -9.48
C ASP A 17 -11.53 -14.53 -9.05
N CYS A 18 -11.16 -13.42 -9.74
CA CYS A 18 -11.33 -12.07 -9.22
C CYS A 18 -12.60 -11.33 -9.67
N GLY A 19 -13.26 -11.76 -10.74
CA GLY A 19 -14.47 -11.15 -11.27
C GLY A 19 -14.33 -9.75 -11.91
N ALA A 20 -13.12 -9.17 -11.98
CA ALA A 20 -12.91 -7.85 -12.58
C ALA A 20 -13.27 -7.81 -14.10
N CYS A 21 -13.31 -8.96 -14.73
CA CYS A 21 -13.65 -9.14 -16.14
C CYS A 21 -15.12 -9.50 -16.39
N THR A 22 -16.01 -9.38 -15.39
CA THR A 22 -17.43 -9.73 -15.56
C THR A 22 -18.11 -8.88 -16.63
N VAL A 23 -18.84 -9.54 -17.52
CA VAL A 23 -19.70 -8.96 -18.55
C VAL A 23 -21.06 -9.66 -18.52
N HIS A 24 -22.10 -9.10 -19.14
CA HIS A 24 -23.34 -9.84 -19.39
C HIS A 24 -23.26 -10.57 -20.72
N VAL A 25 -23.69 -11.82 -20.74
CA VAL A 25 -23.94 -12.62 -21.93
C VAL A 25 -25.41 -13.01 -21.90
N ASP A 26 -26.20 -12.52 -22.85
CA ASP A 26 -27.65 -12.67 -22.86
C ASP A 26 -28.29 -12.24 -21.52
N GLY A 27 -27.84 -11.12 -20.94
CA GLY A 27 -28.32 -10.57 -19.69
C GLY A 27 -27.86 -11.26 -18.40
N LYS A 28 -26.94 -12.26 -18.49
CA LYS A 28 -26.41 -12.99 -17.31
C LYS A 28 -24.95 -12.62 -17.05
N PRO A 29 -24.54 -12.44 -15.78
CA PRO A 29 -23.14 -12.11 -15.47
C PRO A 29 -22.23 -13.32 -15.69
N VAL A 30 -21.12 -13.11 -16.41
CA VAL A 30 -20.14 -14.13 -16.77
C VAL A 30 -18.73 -13.57 -16.63
N HIS A 31 -17.79 -14.35 -16.08
CA HIS A 31 -16.36 -14.01 -16.12
C HIS A 31 -15.81 -14.20 -17.54
N SER A 32 -15.54 -13.12 -18.24
CA SER A 32 -15.14 -13.17 -19.67
C SER A 32 -13.80 -13.89 -19.89
N CYS A 33 -12.89 -13.93 -18.92
CA CYS A 33 -11.62 -14.67 -19.02
C CYS A 33 -11.81 -16.20 -19.12
N LEU A 34 -12.94 -16.72 -18.67
CA LEU A 34 -13.29 -18.16 -18.78
C LEU A 34 -14.28 -18.45 -19.91
N PHE A 35 -14.83 -17.41 -20.56
CA PHE A 35 -15.84 -17.60 -21.60
C PHE A 35 -15.16 -17.75 -22.98
N PRO A 36 -15.25 -18.93 -23.63
CA PRO A 36 -14.63 -19.15 -24.93
C PRO A 36 -15.20 -18.22 -26.00
N ALA A 37 -14.35 -17.51 -26.75
CA ALA A 37 -14.78 -16.54 -27.78
C ALA A 37 -15.72 -17.17 -28.82
N ALA A 38 -15.51 -18.43 -29.18
CA ALA A 38 -16.39 -19.17 -30.12
C ALA A 38 -17.84 -19.29 -29.62
N ARG A 39 -18.07 -19.28 -28.31
CA ARG A 39 -19.41 -19.30 -27.69
C ARG A 39 -20.10 -17.94 -27.71
N ALA A 40 -19.39 -16.89 -28.03
CA ALA A 40 -19.93 -15.53 -28.13
C ALA A 40 -20.71 -15.30 -29.46
N ALA A 41 -20.50 -16.15 -30.46
CA ALA A 41 -21.19 -16.04 -31.75
C ALA A 41 -22.70 -16.12 -31.57
N GLY A 42 -23.41 -15.11 -32.09
CA GLY A 42 -24.88 -15.01 -32.03
C GLY A 42 -25.45 -14.64 -30.66
N ARG A 43 -24.62 -14.25 -29.70
CA ARG A 43 -25.05 -13.83 -28.36
C ARG A 43 -24.94 -12.32 -28.19
N SER A 44 -25.81 -11.76 -27.35
CA SER A 44 -25.72 -10.37 -26.91
C SER A 44 -24.72 -10.26 -25.78
N ILE A 45 -23.68 -9.40 -25.96
CA ILE A 45 -22.68 -9.14 -24.94
C ILE A 45 -22.76 -7.67 -24.54
N THR A 46 -22.93 -7.42 -23.24
CA THR A 46 -22.92 -6.07 -22.68
C THR A 46 -21.74 -5.94 -21.73
N THR A 47 -20.88 -4.95 -21.99
CA THR A 47 -19.81 -4.53 -21.08
C THR A 47 -20.30 -3.38 -20.22
N ILE A 48 -19.47 -2.95 -19.25
CA ILE A 48 -19.81 -1.82 -18.36
C ILE A 48 -20.10 -0.53 -19.14
N GLU A 49 -19.42 -0.32 -20.26
CA GLU A 49 -19.62 0.85 -21.13
C GLU A 49 -21.01 0.89 -21.75
N GLY A 50 -21.62 -0.29 -21.97
CA GLY A 50 -22.96 -0.44 -22.55
C GLY A 50 -24.07 -0.67 -21.52
N LEU A 51 -23.77 -0.64 -20.22
CA LEU A 51 -24.76 -0.86 -19.15
C LEU A 51 -25.64 0.38 -18.93
N ALA A 52 -25.08 1.57 -19.08
CA ALA A 52 -25.79 2.83 -18.93
C ALA A 52 -26.81 3.03 -20.07
N PRO A 53 -28.07 3.47 -19.78
CA PRO A 53 -28.98 3.92 -20.80
C PRO A 53 -28.48 5.21 -21.49
N PRO A 54 -28.98 5.58 -22.68
CA PRO A 54 -28.55 6.78 -23.40
C PRO A 54 -28.62 8.08 -22.57
N ASP A 55 -29.63 8.20 -21.71
CA ASP A 55 -29.96 9.42 -20.98
C ASP A 55 -29.61 9.33 -19.48
N GLY A 56 -28.46 8.72 -19.12
CA GLY A 56 -28.05 8.71 -17.72
C GLY A 56 -27.19 7.52 -17.29
N LEU A 57 -27.24 7.18 -16.01
CA LEU A 57 -26.57 6.03 -15.42
C LEU A 57 -27.56 4.90 -15.13
N HIS A 58 -27.11 3.66 -15.22
CA HIS A 58 -27.86 2.53 -14.67
C HIS A 58 -28.02 2.69 -13.15
N PRO A 59 -29.17 2.29 -12.52
CA PRO A 59 -29.38 2.45 -11.08
C PRO A 59 -28.24 1.94 -10.21
N MET A 60 -27.61 0.81 -10.57
CA MET A 60 -26.47 0.28 -9.84
C MET A 60 -25.20 1.14 -10.02
N GLN A 61 -24.96 1.74 -11.19
CA GLN A 61 -23.87 2.69 -11.38
C GLN A 61 -24.08 3.94 -10.51
N GLN A 62 -25.32 4.45 -10.46
CA GLN A 62 -25.68 5.59 -9.60
C GLN A 62 -25.50 5.26 -8.12
N ALA A 63 -25.93 4.08 -7.68
CA ALA A 63 -25.77 3.62 -6.29
C ALA A 63 -24.28 3.52 -5.88
N PHE A 64 -23.44 2.94 -6.75
CA PHE A 64 -22.00 2.92 -6.50
C PHE A 64 -21.36 4.31 -6.44
N LEU A 65 -21.84 5.24 -7.25
CA LEU A 65 -21.37 6.62 -7.23
C LEU A 65 -21.78 7.33 -5.92
N GLN A 66 -23.00 7.14 -5.45
CA GLN A 66 -23.53 7.79 -4.24
C GLN A 66 -22.95 7.24 -2.94
N ALA A 67 -22.73 5.93 -2.85
CA ALA A 67 -22.09 5.30 -1.69
C ALA A 67 -20.57 5.20 -1.83
N GLN A 68 -19.97 5.69 -2.94
CA GLN A 68 -18.55 5.56 -3.24
C GLN A 68 -18.08 4.10 -3.08
N GLY A 69 -18.81 3.12 -3.67
CA GLY A 69 -18.57 1.69 -3.60
C GLY A 69 -17.25 1.25 -4.29
N PHE A 70 -16.23 2.09 -4.26
CA PHE A 70 -14.92 1.90 -4.88
C PHE A 70 -13.82 2.70 -4.16
N GLN A 71 -12.56 2.30 -4.39
CA GLN A 71 -11.36 3.08 -4.07
C GLN A 71 -10.48 3.20 -5.33
N CYS A 72 -9.58 2.24 -5.59
CA CYS A 72 -8.79 2.27 -6.83
C CYS A 72 -9.65 2.09 -8.10
N GLY A 73 -10.79 1.42 -8.00
CA GLY A 73 -11.78 1.26 -9.06
C GLY A 73 -11.52 0.10 -10.01
N PHE A 74 -10.41 -0.65 -9.87
CA PHE A 74 -10.07 -1.70 -10.83
C PHE A 74 -11.06 -2.87 -10.85
N CYS A 75 -11.66 -3.22 -9.69
CA CYS A 75 -12.72 -4.24 -9.60
C CYS A 75 -14.12 -3.70 -9.90
N SER A 76 -14.34 -2.37 -9.93
CA SER A 76 -15.67 -1.77 -9.87
C SER A 76 -16.53 -2.11 -11.06
N ALA A 77 -15.98 -2.13 -12.26
CA ALA A 77 -16.73 -2.51 -13.46
C ALA A 77 -17.32 -3.93 -13.32
N GLY A 78 -16.49 -4.92 -12.99
CA GLY A 78 -16.95 -6.30 -12.80
C GLY A 78 -17.93 -6.46 -11.62
N MET A 79 -17.72 -5.71 -10.54
CA MET A 79 -18.59 -5.70 -9.37
C MET A 79 -19.99 -5.14 -9.71
N ILE A 80 -20.05 -3.99 -10.40
CA ILE A 80 -21.30 -3.37 -10.87
C ILE A 80 -22.05 -4.31 -11.85
N MET A 81 -21.33 -4.93 -12.80
CA MET A 81 -21.92 -5.88 -13.74
C MET A 81 -22.56 -7.08 -13.02
N THR A 82 -21.91 -7.60 -11.96
CA THR A 82 -22.50 -8.66 -11.14
C THR A 82 -23.70 -8.14 -10.33
N ALA A 83 -23.51 -7.02 -9.61
CA ALA A 83 -24.52 -6.46 -8.71
C ALA A 83 -25.82 -6.02 -9.45
N SER A 84 -25.70 -5.56 -10.70
CA SER A 84 -26.88 -5.15 -11.51
C SER A 84 -27.82 -6.30 -11.89
N CYS A 85 -27.39 -7.55 -11.74
CA CYS A 85 -28.19 -8.74 -12.01
C CYS A 85 -28.75 -9.43 -10.75
N LEU A 86 -28.46 -8.92 -9.55
CA LEU A 86 -28.90 -9.54 -8.29
C LEU A 86 -30.39 -9.28 -8.06
N ASP A 87 -31.14 -10.34 -7.76
CA ASP A 87 -32.49 -10.24 -7.23
C ASP A 87 -32.48 -9.93 -5.70
N GLU A 88 -33.64 -9.67 -5.11
CA GLU A 88 -33.75 -9.28 -3.70
C GLU A 88 -33.26 -10.40 -2.74
N ALA A 89 -33.46 -11.67 -3.08
CA ALA A 89 -32.98 -12.79 -2.28
C ALA A 89 -31.42 -12.84 -2.31
N GLN A 90 -30.83 -12.63 -3.47
CA GLN A 90 -29.38 -12.56 -3.64
C GLN A 90 -28.78 -11.32 -2.95
N LYS A 91 -29.45 -10.17 -2.97
CA LYS A 91 -29.02 -8.97 -2.22
C LYS A 91 -29.05 -9.21 -0.70
N ALA A 92 -29.94 -10.03 -0.19
CA ALA A 92 -29.96 -10.41 1.22
C ALA A 92 -28.80 -11.35 1.61
N GLU A 93 -28.18 -12.02 0.62
CA GLU A 93 -27.11 -13.02 0.81
C GLU A 93 -25.83 -12.64 0.04
N LEU A 94 -25.36 -11.39 0.18
CA LEU A 94 -24.17 -10.85 -0.53
C LEU A 94 -22.91 -11.73 -0.39
N PRO A 95 -22.62 -12.36 0.77
CA PRO A 95 -21.48 -13.27 0.90
C PRO A 95 -21.48 -14.42 -0.14
N VAL A 96 -22.66 -14.90 -0.50
CA VAL A 96 -22.84 -15.94 -1.53
C VAL A 96 -22.90 -15.34 -2.93
N ALA A 97 -23.63 -14.24 -3.11
CA ALA A 97 -23.88 -13.64 -4.40
C ALA A 97 -22.60 -13.02 -5.01
N LEU A 98 -21.70 -12.47 -4.18
CA LEU A 98 -20.47 -11.78 -4.60
C LEU A 98 -19.19 -12.61 -4.41
N LYS A 99 -19.28 -13.90 -4.07
CA LYS A 99 -18.09 -14.75 -3.85
C LYS A 99 -17.11 -14.81 -5.03
N GLY A 100 -17.57 -14.54 -6.24
CA GLY A 100 -16.75 -14.51 -7.46
C GLY A 100 -16.18 -13.12 -7.80
N ASN A 101 -16.36 -12.12 -6.94
CA ASN A 101 -15.92 -10.74 -7.17
C ASN A 101 -15.04 -10.26 -6.00
N LEU A 102 -13.75 -10.12 -6.25
CA LEU A 102 -12.78 -9.76 -5.23
C LEU A 102 -12.46 -8.25 -5.27
N CYS A 103 -12.31 -7.66 -4.09
CA CYS A 103 -11.79 -6.32 -3.89
C CYS A 103 -10.68 -6.34 -2.83
N ARG A 104 -9.54 -5.72 -3.11
CA ARG A 104 -8.41 -5.62 -2.17
C ARG A 104 -8.43 -4.34 -1.34
N CYS A 105 -9.20 -3.32 -1.78
CA CYS A 105 -9.12 -1.97 -1.23
C CYS A 105 -10.15 -1.67 -0.16
N THR A 106 -11.43 -2.07 -0.37
CA THR A 106 -12.60 -1.46 0.30
C THR A 106 -13.03 -2.15 1.60
N GLY A 107 -12.56 -3.37 1.87
CA GLY A 107 -13.14 -4.19 2.93
C GLY A 107 -14.64 -4.50 2.71
N TYR A 108 -15.12 -4.33 1.48
CA TYR A 108 -16.47 -4.64 0.98
C TYR A 108 -17.63 -3.79 1.54
N ARG A 109 -17.49 -3.09 2.69
CA ARG A 109 -18.61 -2.34 3.28
C ARG A 109 -19.22 -1.31 2.32
N ALA A 110 -18.42 -0.43 1.71
CA ALA A 110 -18.93 0.58 0.79
C ALA A 110 -19.62 -0.04 -0.44
N ILE A 111 -19.20 -1.24 -0.86
CA ILE A 111 -19.86 -2.02 -1.93
C ILE A 111 -21.23 -2.54 -1.44
N ALA A 112 -21.31 -3.05 -0.21
CA ALA A 112 -22.57 -3.47 0.39
C ALA A 112 -23.54 -2.29 0.55
N ASP A 113 -23.05 -1.16 1.03
CA ASP A 113 -23.83 0.09 1.18
C ASP A 113 -24.37 0.57 -0.18
N ALA A 114 -23.56 0.50 -1.24
CA ALA A 114 -24.00 0.81 -2.59
C ALA A 114 -25.13 -0.13 -3.06
N ILE A 115 -24.99 -1.44 -2.86
CA ILE A 115 -26.03 -2.42 -3.25
C ILE A 115 -27.31 -2.23 -2.42
N ALA A 116 -27.19 -1.81 -1.16
CA ALA A 116 -28.32 -1.46 -0.29
C ALA A 116 -28.95 -0.08 -0.61
N GLY A 117 -28.36 0.67 -1.54
CA GLY A 117 -28.88 1.99 -1.94
C GLY A 117 -28.62 3.09 -0.89
N LEU A 118 -27.58 2.95 -0.06
CA LEU A 118 -27.18 4.00 0.90
C LEU A 118 -26.48 5.14 0.16
N HIS A 119 -26.61 6.36 0.72
CA HIS A 119 -26.04 7.57 0.18
C HIS A 119 -25.10 8.18 1.21
N ASP A 120 -23.81 8.22 0.91
CA ASP A 120 -22.78 8.72 1.83
C ASP A 120 -22.19 10.08 1.40
N ILE A 121 -22.39 10.49 0.13
CA ILE A 121 -21.87 11.78 -0.35
C ILE A 121 -22.73 12.95 0.15
N GLU A 122 -22.10 14.09 0.33
CA GLU A 122 -22.72 15.32 0.82
C GLU A 122 -22.58 16.46 -0.19
N ASP A 123 -23.61 17.30 -0.29
CA ASP A 123 -23.51 18.61 -0.92
C ASP A 123 -22.77 19.57 0.02
N VAL A 124 -21.80 20.30 -0.54
CA VAL A 124 -20.86 21.08 0.27
C VAL A 124 -20.87 22.54 -0.19
N GLU A 125 -21.09 23.45 0.74
CA GLU A 125 -20.99 24.89 0.51
C GLU A 125 -19.55 25.31 0.17
N PRO A 126 -19.35 26.33 -0.68
CA PRO A 126 -18.03 26.83 -1.03
C PRO A 126 -17.20 27.20 0.20
N GLY A 127 -15.99 26.66 0.31
CA GLY A 127 -15.08 26.88 1.44
C GLY A 127 -15.27 25.93 2.64
N GLU A 128 -16.33 25.12 2.68
CA GLU A 128 -16.68 24.23 3.80
C GLU A 128 -16.43 22.74 3.50
N ALA A 129 -15.49 22.45 2.61
CA ALA A 129 -15.24 21.09 2.15
C ALA A 129 -14.54 20.16 3.18
N LEU A 130 -13.86 20.73 4.20
CA LEU A 130 -13.15 19.92 5.20
C LEU A 130 -14.13 19.25 6.17
N GLY A 131 -13.89 17.98 6.49
CA GLY A 131 -14.77 17.18 7.37
C GLY A 131 -16.04 16.66 6.67
N ARG A 132 -16.17 16.84 5.36
CA ARG A 132 -17.32 16.43 4.57
C ARG A 132 -17.03 15.28 3.63
N ASN A 133 -18.05 14.50 3.31
CA ASN A 133 -18.00 13.37 2.37
C ASN A 133 -18.05 13.84 0.91
N VAL A 134 -17.00 14.54 0.49
CA VAL A 134 -16.85 14.97 -0.91
C VAL A 134 -16.60 13.76 -1.80
N PRO A 135 -17.32 13.60 -2.94
CA PRO A 135 -17.13 12.45 -3.82
C PRO A 135 -15.79 12.48 -4.56
N ALA A 136 -15.27 11.29 -4.84
CA ALA A 136 -14.05 11.15 -5.66
C ALA A 136 -14.28 11.64 -7.08
N PRO A 137 -13.43 12.55 -7.62
CA PRO A 137 -13.61 13.13 -8.96
C PRO A 137 -13.67 12.10 -10.09
N ALA A 138 -12.96 10.97 -9.95
CA ALA A 138 -12.96 9.89 -10.93
C ALA A 138 -14.22 9.00 -10.87
N GLY A 139 -15.13 9.21 -9.91
CA GLY A 139 -16.32 8.38 -9.69
C GLY A 139 -17.14 8.12 -10.95
N PRO A 140 -17.58 9.16 -11.71
CA PRO A 140 -18.35 8.97 -12.94
C PRO A 140 -17.66 8.10 -13.98
N ASP A 141 -16.35 8.26 -14.15
CA ASP A 141 -15.58 7.47 -15.11
C ASP A 141 -15.31 6.05 -14.62
N LEU A 142 -15.20 5.85 -13.29
CA LEU A 142 -15.05 4.52 -12.68
C LEU A 142 -16.29 3.67 -12.90
N VAL A 143 -17.48 4.21 -12.61
CA VAL A 143 -18.73 3.44 -12.68
C VAL A 143 -19.19 3.19 -14.13
N THR A 144 -18.66 3.94 -15.10
CA THR A 144 -18.96 3.78 -16.53
C THR A 144 -17.85 3.09 -17.32
N GLY A 145 -16.78 2.65 -16.68
CA GLY A 145 -15.65 1.95 -17.31
C GLY A 145 -14.72 2.84 -18.15
N ARG A 146 -14.89 4.17 -18.11
CA ARG A 146 -14.08 5.11 -18.90
C ARG A 146 -12.68 5.36 -18.35
N VAL A 147 -12.45 5.07 -17.06
CA VAL A 147 -11.11 5.20 -16.46
C VAL A 147 -10.10 4.31 -17.17
N ARG A 148 -8.93 4.87 -17.48
CA ARG A 148 -7.80 4.18 -18.09
C ARG A 148 -6.69 3.96 -17.08
N TYR A 149 -6.27 2.70 -16.94
CA TYR A 149 -5.07 2.30 -16.22
C TYR A 149 -3.89 2.16 -17.19
N THR A 150 -2.68 1.95 -16.69
CA THR A 150 -1.50 1.84 -17.57
C THR A 150 -1.66 0.75 -18.62
N LEU A 151 -2.21 -0.40 -18.25
CA LEU A 151 -2.44 -1.53 -19.16
C LEU A 151 -3.52 -1.28 -20.24
N ASP A 152 -4.34 -0.23 -20.11
CA ASP A 152 -5.47 0.08 -21.01
C ASP A 152 -5.09 1.03 -22.16
N VAL A 153 -3.82 1.35 -22.32
CA VAL A 153 -3.34 2.31 -23.31
C VAL A 153 -2.76 1.59 -24.53
N ALA A 154 -3.20 1.99 -25.72
CA ALA A 154 -2.63 1.60 -26.99
C ALA A 154 -1.75 2.73 -27.53
N VAL A 155 -0.56 2.39 -28.02
CA VAL A 155 0.38 3.29 -28.68
C VAL A 155 0.67 2.73 -30.07
N GLU A 156 0.72 3.58 -31.09
CA GLU A 156 0.99 3.16 -32.46
C GLU A 156 2.38 2.50 -32.58
N GLY A 157 2.47 1.37 -33.26
CA GLY A 157 3.71 0.62 -33.43
C GLY A 157 4.21 -0.07 -32.15
N LEU A 158 3.35 -0.26 -31.14
CA LEU A 158 3.68 -0.85 -29.85
C LEU A 158 4.25 -2.26 -30.02
N LEU A 159 5.40 -2.50 -29.38
CA LEU A 159 6.01 -3.81 -29.18
C LEU A 159 5.67 -4.36 -27.80
N HIS A 160 5.66 -5.67 -27.70
CA HIS A 160 5.41 -6.41 -26.47
C HIS A 160 6.69 -7.04 -25.93
N LEU A 161 6.95 -6.85 -24.65
CA LEU A 161 8.09 -7.43 -23.97
C LEU A 161 7.64 -8.58 -23.06
N LYS A 162 8.31 -9.73 -23.13
CA LYS A 162 8.16 -10.85 -22.20
C LYS A 162 9.53 -11.26 -21.64
N LEU A 163 9.52 -11.85 -20.45
CA LEU A 163 10.73 -12.19 -19.71
C LEU A 163 10.95 -13.70 -19.64
N ALA A 164 12.12 -14.16 -20.07
CA ALA A 164 12.59 -15.50 -19.72
C ALA A 164 13.07 -15.47 -18.28
N ARG A 165 12.67 -16.48 -17.50
CA ARG A 165 12.87 -16.56 -16.05
C ARG A 165 13.79 -17.70 -15.67
N SER A 166 14.59 -17.51 -14.59
CA SER A 166 15.47 -18.54 -14.05
C SER A 166 14.67 -19.71 -13.45
N PRO A 167 15.00 -20.96 -13.80
CA PRO A 167 14.46 -22.14 -13.12
C PRO A 167 15.29 -22.52 -11.88
N HIS A 168 16.41 -21.84 -11.61
CA HIS A 168 17.34 -22.17 -10.53
C HIS A 168 17.31 -21.10 -9.44
N PRO A 169 17.37 -21.49 -8.16
CA PRO A 169 17.44 -20.55 -7.04
C PRO A 169 18.78 -19.83 -6.94
N HIS A 170 19.88 -20.49 -7.39
CA HIS A 170 21.22 -19.91 -7.46
C HIS A 170 22.00 -20.52 -8.62
N ALA A 171 22.38 -19.70 -9.59
CA ALA A 171 23.12 -20.17 -10.76
C ALA A 171 23.86 -19.02 -11.45
N ARG A 172 24.93 -19.37 -12.20
CA ARG A 172 25.59 -18.46 -13.11
C ARG A 172 25.25 -18.85 -14.55
N ILE A 173 24.85 -17.88 -15.37
CA ILE A 173 24.63 -18.07 -16.79
C ILE A 173 26.00 -18.25 -17.46
N VAL A 174 26.23 -19.41 -18.07
CA VAL A 174 27.42 -19.71 -18.87
C VAL A 174 27.26 -19.13 -20.28
N SER A 175 26.12 -19.43 -20.92
CA SER A 175 25.79 -18.94 -22.27
C SER A 175 24.29 -18.88 -22.51
N ILE A 176 23.87 -18.00 -23.45
CA ILE A 176 22.51 -17.89 -23.95
C ILE A 176 22.56 -17.98 -25.48
N ASP A 177 22.00 -19.04 -26.03
CA ASP A 177 21.79 -19.15 -27.49
C ASP A 177 20.42 -18.52 -27.84
N LYS A 178 20.46 -17.43 -28.61
CA LYS A 178 19.30 -16.67 -29.07
C LYS A 178 18.77 -17.11 -30.43
N THR A 179 19.48 -18.02 -31.16
CA THR A 179 19.24 -18.31 -32.58
C THR A 179 17.79 -18.74 -32.85
N ALA A 180 17.29 -19.72 -32.08
CA ALA A 180 15.94 -20.25 -32.26
C ALA A 180 14.85 -19.25 -31.79
N ALA A 181 15.15 -18.39 -30.82
CA ALA A 181 14.24 -17.35 -30.36
C ALA A 181 14.12 -16.23 -31.41
N LEU A 182 15.23 -15.78 -32.00
CA LEU A 182 15.24 -14.74 -33.04
C LEU A 182 14.58 -15.23 -34.36
N ALA A 183 14.51 -16.53 -34.59
CA ALA A 183 13.84 -17.12 -35.75
C ALA A 183 12.29 -17.14 -35.61
N VAL A 184 11.72 -16.79 -34.46
CA VAL A 184 10.26 -16.69 -34.28
C VAL A 184 9.75 -15.45 -35.04
N PRO A 185 8.76 -15.60 -35.94
CA PRO A 185 8.21 -14.47 -36.69
C PRO A 185 7.67 -13.37 -35.74
N GLY A 186 8.00 -12.12 -36.04
CA GLY A 186 7.60 -10.96 -35.26
C GLY A 186 8.52 -10.63 -34.07
N VAL A 187 9.57 -11.42 -33.81
CA VAL A 187 10.58 -11.09 -32.79
C VAL A 187 11.52 -10.03 -33.35
N ILE A 188 11.69 -8.94 -32.57
CA ILE A 188 12.52 -7.80 -32.95
C ILE A 188 13.89 -7.85 -32.25
N ALA A 189 13.91 -8.22 -30.94
CA ALA A 189 15.14 -8.28 -30.16
C ALA A 189 15.07 -9.30 -29.03
N VAL A 190 16.24 -9.82 -28.65
CA VAL A 190 16.45 -10.62 -27.44
C VAL A 190 17.59 -9.98 -26.66
N LEU A 191 17.26 -9.36 -25.52
CA LEU A 191 18.17 -8.63 -24.63
C LEU A 191 18.61 -9.55 -23.49
N THR A 192 19.88 -9.49 -23.14
CA THR A 192 20.52 -10.33 -22.13
C THR A 192 21.42 -9.50 -21.21
N TYR A 193 22.08 -10.13 -20.25
CA TYR A 193 23.05 -9.44 -19.38
C TYR A 193 24.13 -8.66 -20.15
N ALA A 194 24.47 -9.06 -21.39
CA ALA A 194 25.42 -8.33 -22.24
C ALA A 194 24.87 -6.98 -22.75
N ASP A 195 23.57 -6.78 -22.74
CA ASP A 195 22.91 -5.54 -23.14
C ASP A 195 22.64 -4.61 -21.95
N SER A 196 22.80 -5.11 -20.72
CA SER A 196 22.60 -4.34 -19.48
C SER A 196 23.64 -3.22 -19.32
N PRO A 197 23.26 -2.04 -18.78
CA PRO A 197 24.21 -0.95 -18.54
C PRO A 197 25.37 -1.30 -17.60
N GLY A 198 25.34 -2.42 -16.91
CA GLY A 198 26.39 -2.84 -15.98
C GLY A 198 26.45 -2.03 -14.67
N ARG A 199 25.51 -1.11 -14.46
CA ARG A 199 25.42 -0.28 -13.26
C ARG A 199 24.58 -0.97 -12.20
N LEU A 200 25.06 -0.98 -10.96
CA LEU A 200 24.31 -1.41 -9.79
C LEU A 200 23.34 -0.33 -9.36
N PHE A 201 22.18 -0.75 -8.84
CA PHE A 201 21.15 0.10 -8.29
C PHE A 201 20.29 -0.65 -7.27
N SER A 202 19.48 0.08 -6.52
CA SER A 202 18.43 -0.51 -5.69
C SER A 202 17.07 -0.45 -6.38
N THR A 203 16.27 -1.52 -6.25
CA THR A 203 14.86 -1.49 -6.65
C THR A 203 13.99 -0.81 -5.60
N GLY A 204 14.45 -0.69 -4.34
CA GLY A 204 13.73 -0.11 -3.18
C GLY A 204 13.87 1.38 -3.24
N ARG A 205 13.84 2.23 -3.88
CA ARG A 205 13.96 3.68 -4.07
C ARG A 205 13.49 4.50 -2.87
N HIS A 206 14.42 5.09 -2.17
CA HIS A 206 14.20 6.16 -1.22
C HIS A 206 14.73 7.51 -1.75
N ASP A 207 14.35 8.61 -1.12
CA ASP A 207 14.83 9.94 -1.49
C ASP A 207 16.32 10.10 -1.15
N ASN A 208 16.75 9.55 -0.02
CA ASN A 208 18.14 9.40 0.35
C ASN A 208 18.68 8.04 -0.17
N PRO A 209 19.57 8.02 -1.17
CA PRO A 209 20.12 6.78 -1.71
C PRO A 209 20.99 6.00 -0.72
N ASP A 210 21.45 6.61 0.38
CA ASP A 210 22.21 5.90 1.42
C ASP A 210 21.34 4.93 2.25
N ASP A 211 20.03 5.04 2.15
CA ASP A 211 19.09 4.12 2.80
C ASP A 211 18.92 2.80 2.04
N ASP A 212 19.42 2.74 0.80
CA ASP A 212 19.27 1.60 -0.10
C ASP A 212 20.59 0.88 -0.36
N VAL A 213 20.52 -0.42 -0.61
CA VAL A 213 21.67 -1.21 -1.08
C VAL A 213 21.64 -1.36 -2.59
N ASP A 214 22.76 -1.06 -3.28
CA ASP A 214 22.91 -1.18 -4.73
C ASP A 214 23.37 -2.59 -5.10
N ASP A 215 22.43 -3.53 -5.13
CA ASP A 215 22.73 -4.94 -5.36
C ASP A 215 22.14 -5.52 -6.65
N THR A 216 21.29 -4.74 -7.34
CA THR A 216 20.52 -5.15 -8.52
C THR A 216 21.14 -4.62 -9.81
N MET A 217 20.98 -5.37 -10.91
CA MET A 217 21.22 -4.97 -12.30
C MET A 217 19.96 -5.15 -13.14
N VAL A 218 19.82 -4.40 -14.24
CA VAL A 218 18.69 -4.55 -15.17
C VAL A 218 18.57 -5.99 -15.66
N LEU A 219 19.67 -6.58 -16.12
CA LEU A 219 19.82 -8.03 -16.36
C LEU A 219 21.20 -8.45 -15.80
N ASP A 220 21.20 -9.44 -14.92
CA ASP A 220 22.40 -9.97 -14.27
C ASP A 220 22.80 -11.32 -14.88
N ARG A 221 24.08 -11.66 -14.81
CA ARG A 221 24.62 -12.97 -15.17
C ARG A 221 24.42 -14.00 -14.03
N VAL A 222 24.22 -13.57 -12.79
CA VAL A 222 24.02 -14.44 -11.64
C VAL A 222 22.54 -14.46 -11.25
N MET A 223 21.97 -15.62 -11.25
CA MET A 223 20.61 -15.89 -10.77
C MET A 223 20.64 -16.19 -9.29
N ARG A 224 19.78 -15.52 -8.51
CA ARG A 224 19.75 -15.60 -7.04
C ARG A 224 18.41 -16.09 -6.48
N PHE A 225 17.40 -16.20 -7.34
CA PHE A 225 16.09 -16.79 -6.97
C PHE A 225 15.39 -17.38 -8.20
N VAL A 226 14.51 -18.35 -8.00
CA VAL A 226 13.66 -18.90 -9.04
C VAL A 226 12.65 -17.85 -9.49
N GLY A 227 12.63 -17.52 -10.78
CA GLY A 227 11.79 -16.44 -11.33
C GLY A 227 12.54 -15.15 -11.64
N GLN A 228 13.84 -15.04 -11.33
CA GLN A 228 14.66 -13.89 -11.71
C GLN A 228 14.74 -13.76 -13.24
N ARG A 229 14.83 -12.51 -13.73
CA ARG A 229 14.96 -12.17 -15.15
C ARG A 229 16.28 -12.70 -15.74
N VAL A 230 16.20 -13.54 -16.78
CA VAL A 230 17.35 -14.09 -17.53
C VAL A 230 17.58 -13.30 -18.81
N ALA A 231 16.49 -13.05 -19.54
CA ALA A 231 16.49 -12.31 -20.80
C ALA A 231 15.14 -11.65 -21.03
N ALA A 232 15.13 -10.62 -21.86
CA ALA A 232 13.91 -9.93 -22.30
C ALA A 232 13.75 -10.10 -23.81
N VAL A 233 12.58 -10.59 -24.23
CA VAL A 233 12.22 -10.75 -25.64
C VAL A 233 11.24 -9.67 -26.04
N VAL A 234 11.56 -8.93 -27.08
CA VAL A 234 10.72 -7.86 -27.64
C VAL A 234 10.17 -8.32 -28.98
N ALA A 235 8.85 -8.29 -29.16
CA ALA A 235 8.18 -8.76 -30.37
C ALA A 235 6.94 -7.92 -30.72
N GLU A 236 6.41 -8.09 -31.92
CA GLU A 236 5.20 -7.41 -32.42
C GLU A 236 3.91 -7.89 -31.75
N SER A 237 3.94 -9.03 -31.05
CA SER A 237 2.81 -9.54 -30.28
C SER A 237 3.28 -10.27 -29.02
N GLU A 238 2.39 -10.32 -27.99
CA GLU A 238 2.67 -11.07 -26.75
C GLU A 238 2.95 -12.54 -27.04
N GLY A 239 2.16 -13.16 -27.92
CA GLY A 239 2.31 -14.58 -28.29
C GLY A 239 3.65 -14.89 -28.96
N ALA A 240 4.16 -14.00 -29.82
CA ALA A 240 5.48 -14.14 -30.43
C ALA A 240 6.59 -14.00 -29.38
N ALA A 241 6.49 -13.03 -28.48
CA ALA A 241 7.46 -12.85 -27.40
C ALA A 241 7.51 -14.06 -26.45
N GLU A 242 6.34 -14.61 -26.07
CA GLU A 242 6.26 -15.81 -25.23
C GLU A 242 6.80 -17.07 -25.94
N ALA A 243 6.47 -17.24 -27.22
CA ALA A 243 6.99 -18.37 -28.03
C ALA A 243 8.52 -18.31 -28.13
N ALA A 244 9.09 -17.13 -28.29
CA ALA A 244 10.53 -16.92 -28.34
C ALA A 244 11.20 -17.12 -26.96
N CYS A 245 10.59 -16.67 -25.85
CA CYS A 245 11.10 -16.99 -24.51
C CYS A 245 11.25 -18.50 -24.28
N ARG A 246 10.29 -19.31 -24.74
CA ARG A 246 10.34 -20.78 -24.63
C ARG A 246 11.41 -21.44 -25.53
N ARG A 247 11.94 -20.74 -26.53
CA ARG A 247 12.97 -21.22 -27.45
C ARG A 247 14.39 -20.76 -27.14
N LEU A 248 14.55 -19.96 -26.06
CA LEU A 248 15.86 -19.58 -25.57
C LEU A 248 16.55 -20.82 -24.99
N ALA A 249 17.77 -21.11 -25.42
CA ALA A 249 18.60 -22.14 -24.82
C ALA A 249 19.64 -21.50 -23.89
N VAL A 250 19.49 -21.74 -22.60
CA VAL A 250 20.37 -21.17 -21.58
C VAL A 250 21.14 -22.28 -20.86
N THR A 251 22.46 -22.15 -20.82
CA THR A 251 23.33 -23.05 -20.07
C THR A 251 23.69 -22.41 -18.74
N TYR A 252 23.49 -23.13 -17.65
CA TYR A 252 23.75 -22.68 -16.30
C TYR A 252 24.85 -23.50 -15.61
N GLU A 253 25.64 -22.84 -14.79
CA GLU A 253 26.41 -23.41 -13.70
C GLU A 253 25.57 -23.26 -12.43
N VAL A 254 25.01 -24.34 -11.90
CA VAL A 254 24.20 -24.30 -10.70
C VAL A 254 25.08 -24.14 -9.48
N LEU A 255 24.72 -23.21 -8.59
CA LEU A 255 25.47 -22.88 -7.37
C LEU A 255 24.69 -23.33 -6.13
N PRO A 256 25.37 -23.52 -4.98
CA PRO A 256 24.70 -23.80 -3.71
C PRO A 256 23.72 -22.66 -3.33
N ALA A 257 22.58 -23.03 -2.75
CA ALA A 257 21.55 -22.09 -2.32
C ALA A 257 21.22 -22.22 -0.83
N VAL A 258 20.77 -21.12 -0.21
CA VAL A 258 20.31 -21.07 1.20
C VAL A 258 18.96 -20.35 1.27
N PHE A 259 17.98 -20.94 1.98
CA PHE A 259 16.60 -20.45 2.06
C PHE A 259 16.21 -19.96 3.46
N ASP A 260 16.88 -20.45 4.49
CA ASP A 260 16.65 -20.03 5.87
C ASP A 260 17.57 -18.85 6.24
N PRO A 261 17.03 -17.70 6.70
CA PRO A 261 17.84 -16.52 6.99
C PRO A 261 18.78 -16.71 8.19
N VAL A 262 18.44 -17.58 9.17
CA VAL A 262 19.32 -17.85 10.30
C VAL A 262 20.52 -18.70 9.86
N LEU A 263 20.28 -19.68 8.96
CA LEU A 263 21.36 -20.47 8.37
C LEU A 263 22.22 -19.65 7.41
N ALA A 264 21.62 -18.68 6.69
CA ALA A 264 22.34 -17.82 5.76
C ALA A 264 23.41 -16.94 6.44
N MET A 265 23.21 -16.59 7.72
CA MET A 265 24.18 -15.82 8.52
C MET A 265 25.31 -16.66 9.10
N GLN A 266 25.26 -17.99 8.99
CA GLN A 266 26.29 -18.85 9.59
C GLN A 266 27.59 -18.88 8.78
N PRO A 267 28.75 -19.00 9.42
CA PRO A 267 30.01 -19.21 8.72
C PRO A 267 29.96 -20.41 7.77
N GLY A 268 30.37 -20.21 6.50
CA GLY A 268 30.34 -21.24 5.46
C GLY A 268 29.03 -21.38 4.71
N ALA A 269 28.02 -20.56 5.00
CA ALA A 269 26.83 -20.49 4.18
C ALA A 269 27.14 -19.97 2.74
N PRO A 270 26.37 -20.36 1.73
CA PRO A 270 26.54 -19.82 0.38
C PRO A 270 26.40 -18.29 0.38
N VAL A 271 27.36 -17.58 -0.21
CA VAL A 271 27.34 -16.11 -0.35
C VAL A 271 26.52 -15.74 -1.57
N LEU A 272 25.47 -14.93 -1.39
CA LEU A 272 24.57 -14.54 -2.48
C LEU A 272 25.14 -13.37 -3.30
N HIS A 273 25.78 -12.40 -2.66
CA HIS A 273 26.38 -11.24 -3.30
C HIS A 273 27.87 -11.17 -2.98
N ASP A 274 28.70 -11.42 -3.99
CA ASP A 274 30.17 -11.43 -3.90
C ASP A 274 30.82 -10.07 -4.18
N LYS A 275 29.99 -9.02 -4.32
CA LYS A 275 30.44 -7.64 -4.58
C LYS A 275 30.93 -6.99 -3.27
N SER A 276 31.87 -6.03 -3.37
CA SER A 276 32.37 -5.36 -2.19
C SER A 276 31.28 -4.54 -1.47
N ALA A 277 31.35 -4.49 -0.14
CA ALA A 277 30.46 -3.70 0.68
C ALA A 277 30.49 -2.20 0.31
N GLU A 278 31.67 -1.66 -0.04
CA GLU A 278 31.85 -0.30 -0.48
C GLU A 278 31.06 0.02 -1.76
N ALA A 279 31.03 -0.90 -2.73
CA ALA A 279 30.31 -0.71 -3.99
C ALA A 279 28.79 -0.86 -3.85
N THR A 280 28.31 -1.62 -2.87
CA THR A 280 26.90 -2.03 -2.75
C THR A 280 26.22 -1.49 -1.50
N ARG A 281 26.96 -1.00 -0.51
CA ARG A 281 26.47 -0.65 0.84
C ARG A 281 25.88 -1.85 1.62
N ILE A 282 26.13 -3.08 1.20
CA ILE A 282 25.77 -4.30 1.96
C ILE A 282 26.63 -4.34 3.23
N ARG A 283 26.01 -4.56 4.38
CA ARG A 283 26.69 -4.47 5.69
C ARG A 283 27.77 -5.55 5.87
N ASP A 284 27.42 -6.82 5.63
CA ASP A 284 28.34 -7.95 5.68
C ASP A 284 27.99 -9.00 4.59
N PRO A 285 28.59 -8.87 3.39
CA PRO A 285 28.31 -9.79 2.29
C PRO A 285 28.67 -11.25 2.59
N GLN A 286 29.70 -11.50 3.43
CA GLN A 286 30.18 -12.85 3.73
C GLN A 286 29.20 -13.65 4.60
N HIS A 287 28.40 -12.94 5.41
CA HIS A 287 27.36 -13.55 6.26
C HIS A 287 25.96 -13.24 5.73
N ASN A 288 25.83 -12.77 4.49
CA ASN A 288 24.55 -12.43 3.84
C ASN A 288 23.72 -11.37 4.61
N ILE A 289 24.37 -10.52 5.42
CA ILE A 289 23.71 -9.46 6.19
C ILE A 289 23.64 -8.20 5.33
N VAL A 290 22.40 -7.81 4.97
CA VAL A 290 22.10 -6.59 4.22
C VAL A 290 22.31 -5.35 5.08
N ALA A 291 21.70 -5.36 6.26
CA ALA A 291 21.76 -4.33 7.27
C ALA A 291 21.57 -4.92 8.67
N GLU A 292 22.07 -4.22 9.68
CA GLU A 292 21.89 -4.57 11.10
C GLU A 292 21.60 -3.32 11.92
N LEU A 293 20.88 -3.51 13.03
CA LEU A 293 20.61 -2.48 14.03
C LEU A 293 20.90 -3.05 15.41
N HIS A 294 21.70 -2.32 16.18
CA HIS A 294 21.98 -2.59 17.59
C HIS A 294 21.84 -1.30 18.37
N GLY A 295 20.97 -1.30 19.37
CA GLY A 295 20.72 -0.11 20.18
C GLY A 295 20.09 -0.46 21.52
N HIS A 296 20.28 0.39 22.52
CA HIS A 296 19.71 0.20 23.85
C HIS A 296 19.46 1.54 24.55
N ILE A 297 18.62 1.49 25.58
CA ILE A 297 18.44 2.56 26.58
C ILE A 297 18.49 1.88 27.93
N GLY A 298 19.18 2.49 28.89
CA GLY A 298 19.31 1.95 30.27
C GLY A 298 20.07 0.63 30.33
N ASP A 299 19.71 -0.24 31.29
CA ASP A 299 20.29 -1.54 31.54
C ASP A 299 19.21 -2.63 31.58
N VAL A 300 19.04 -3.34 30.47
CA VAL A 300 17.98 -4.35 30.35
C VAL A 300 18.18 -5.55 31.27
N GLU A 301 19.43 -5.92 31.58
CA GLU A 301 19.70 -7.02 32.51
C GLU A 301 19.29 -6.66 33.94
N ALA A 302 19.64 -5.45 34.39
CA ALA A 302 19.17 -4.92 35.66
C ALA A 302 17.64 -4.81 35.72
N GLY A 303 17.02 -4.36 34.61
CA GLY A 303 15.57 -4.28 34.47
C GLY A 303 14.86 -5.65 34.55
N PHE A 304 15.42 -6.69 33.91
CA PHE A 304 14.90 -8.06 34.05
C PHE A 304 15.11 -8.65 35.42
N ALA A 305 16.25 -8.36 36.08
CA ALA A 305 16.52 -8.81 37.45
C ALA A 305 15.55 -8.18 38.46
N ALA A 306 15.08 -6.96 38.21
CA ALA A 306 14.09 -6.24 39.05
C ALA A 306 12.63 -6.64 38.76
N ALA A 307 12.36 -7.37 37.68
CA ALA A 307 11.02 -7.76 37.29
C ALA A 307 10.42 -8.80 38.26
N ALA A 308 9.16 -8.63 38.62
CA ALA A 308 8.40 -9.65 39.35
C ALA A 308 7.97 -10.79 38.40
N HIS A 309 7.73 -10.46 37.13
CA HIS A 309 7.41 -11.41 36.09
C HIS A 309 8.17 -11.10 34.81
N VAL A 310 8.68 -12.15 34.14
CA VAL A 310 9.33 -12.05 32.83
C VAL A 310 8.65 -13.00 31.86
N TYR A 311 8.20 -12.48 30.73
CA TYR A 311 7.72 -13.27 29.60
C TYR A 311 8.76 -13.24 28.47
N GLU A 312 8.95 -14.38 27.82
CA GLU A 312 9.76 -14.47 26.61
C GLU A 312 9.07 -15.37 25.58
N GLY A 313 9.01 -14.91 24.32
CA GLY A 313 8.41 -15.64 23.23
C GLY A 313 9.04 -15.32 21.88
N THR A 314 9.01 -16.31 20.97
CA THR A 314 9.46 -16.16 19.58
C THR A 314 8.27 -16.27 18.65
N TYR A 315 8.10 -15.27 17.80
CA TYR A 315 6.98 -15.14 16.87
C TYR A 315 7.47 -15.15 15.43
N ALA A 316 6.67 -15.70 14.51
CA ALA A 316 7.02 -15.78 13.10
C ALA A 316 5.88 -15.30 12.21
N SER A 317 6.22 -14.60 11.15
CA SER A 317 5.29 -14.22 10.10
C SER A 317 5.69 -14.83 8.76
N GLN A 318 4.72 -15.16 7.94
CA GLN A 318 4.90 -15.73 6.61
C GLN A 318 5.09 -14.63 5.54
N ARG A 319 5.45 -15.06 4.34
CA ARG A 319 5.52 -14.24 3.13
C ARG A 319 4.10 -13.94 2.61
N VAL A 320 3.76 -12.67 2.36
CA VAL A 320 2.43 -12.21 1.93
C VAL A 320 2.56 -11.35 0.67
N GLN A 321 1.70 -11.60 -0.34
CA GLN A 321 1.65 -10.82 -1.58
C GLN A 321 0.67 -9.64 -1.45
N HIS A 322 0.98 -8.48 -2.04
CA HIS A 322 0.12 -7.30 -2.07
C HIS A 322 -1.25 -7.58 -2.68
N ALA A 323 -1.27 -8.40 -3.72
CA ALA A 323 -2.48 -8.83 -4.41
C ALA A 323 -3.34 -7.68 -4.95
N HIS A 324 -2.71 -6.53 -5.32
CA HIS A 324 -3.39 -5.50 -6.10
C HIS A 324 -3.93 -6.10 -7.40
N LEU A 325 -5.16 -5.73 -7.80
CA LEU A 325 -5.82 -6.36 -8.96
C LEU A 325 -5.21 -5.93 -10.29
N GLU A 326 -4.78 -4.68 -10.42
CA GLU A 326 -3.94 -4.26 -11.55
C GLU A 326 -2.54 -4.83 -11.35
N THR A 327 -2.05 -5.62 -12.31
CA THR A 327 -0.67 -6.12 -12.31
C THR A 327 0.33 -5.00 -12.63
N HIS A 328 1.62 -5.19 -12.38
CA HIS A 328 2.65 -4.23 -12.81
C HIS A 328 2.63 -4.09 -14.32
N CYS A 329 2.64 -2.85 -14.79
CA CYS A 329 2.68 -2.53 -16.22
C CYS A 329 3.45 -1.23 -16.44
N ALA A 330 4.32 -1.23 -17.46
CA ALA A 330 4.95 -0.03 -17.97
C ALA A 330 4.91 0.00 -19.50
N ILE A 331 4.76 1.20 -20.06
CA ILE A 331 4.85 1.49 -21.48
C ILE A 331 5.89 2.60 -21.63
N GLY A 332 6.90 2.38 -22.49
CA GLY A 332 7.92 3.37 -22.79
C GLY A 332 7.98 3.68 -24.28
N TRP A 333 8.35 4.91 -24.64
CA TRP A 333 8.59 5.33 -26.03
C TRP A 333 9.55 6.54 -26.08
N LEU A 334 10.10 6.78 -27.26
CA LEU A 334 10.85 7.99 -27.56
C LEU A 334 9.99 8.98 -28.34
N GLU A 335 9.96 10.24 -27.92
CA GLU A 335 9.39 11.32 -28.71
C GLU A 335 10.30 11.66 -29.91
N SER A 336 9.80 12.47 -30.82
CA SER A 336 10.53 12.85 -32.05
C SER A 336 11.87 13.55 -31.78
N ASP A 337 12.02 14.22 -30.64
CA ASP A 337 13.27 14.83 -30.16
C ASP A 337 14.19 13.84 -29.43
N GLY A 338 13.81 12.55 -29.36
CA GLY A 338 14.53 11.49 -28.68
C GLY A 338 14.36 11.48 -27.17
N ARG A 339 13.40 12.22 -26.62
CA ARG A 339 13.06 12.24 -25.20
C ARG A 339 12.34 10.96 -24.80
N LEU A 340 12.76 10.34 -23.69
CA LEU A 340 12.15 9.11 -23.16
C LEU A 340 10.91 9.44 -22.33
N HIS A 341 9.79 8.83 -22.70
CA HIS A 341 8.55 8.85 -21.95
C HIS A 341 8.25 7.46 -21.37
N ILE A 342 7.94 7.40 -20.07
CA ILE A 342 7.54 6.19 -19.36
C ILE A 342 6.20 6.43 -18.67
N ARG A 343 5.16 5.74 -19.14
CA ARG A 343 3.88 5.61 -18.45
C ARG A 343 3.89 4.30 -17.67
N THR A 344 3.71 4.37 -16.36
CA THR A 344 3.82 3.18 -15.51
C THR A 344 2.83 3.19 -14.35
N SER A 345 2.51 2.00 -13.83
CA SER A 345 1.66 1.83 -12.63
C SER A 345 2.48 1.97 -11.35
N THR A 346 3.08 3.15 -11.11
CA THR A 346 3.96 3.43 -9.98
C THR A 346 3.31 4.33 -8.92
N GLN A 347 3.74 4.19 -7.66
CA GLN A 347 3.42 5.10 -6.55
C GLN A 347 4.40 6.29 -6.48
N VAL A 348 5.55 6.23 -7.18
CA VAL A 348 6.70 7.12 -6.99
C VAL A 348 7.30 7.61 -8.32
N PRO A 349 6.58 8.38 -9.14
CA PRO A 349 7.03 8.76 -10.48
C PRO A 349 8.36 9.50 -10.50
N TYR A 350 8.64 10.38 -9.53
CA TYR A 350 9.89 11.13 -9.45
C TYR A 350 11.08 10.25 -9.08
N LEU A 351 10.94 9.37 -8.10
CA LEU A 351 12.01 8.41 -7.75
C LEU A 351 12.24 7.41 -8.90
N THR A 352 11.19 7.04 -9.64
CA THR A 352 11.33 6.23 -10.87
C THR A 352 12.17 6.97 -11.91
N ARG A 353 11.88 8.25 -12.20
CA ARG A 353 12.67 9.06 -13.12
C ARG A 353 14.11 9.14 -12.68
N ASN A 354 14.36 9.48 -11.43
CA ASN A 354 15.71 9.62 -10.88
C ASN A 354 16.51 8.33 -11.01
N ALA A 355 15.91 7.18 -10.68
CA ALA A 355 16.54 5.87 -10.81
C ALA A 355 16.86 5.52 -12.28
N LEU A 356 15.92 5.76 -13.20
CA LEU A 356 16.16 5.54 -14.64
C LEU A 356 17.29 6.44 -15.16
N CYS A 357 17.31 7.71 -14.79
CA CYS A 357 18.39 8.63 -15.11
C CYS A 357 19.74 8.12 -14.61
N ALA A 358 19.79 7.66 -13.36
CA ALA A 358 21.02 7.12 -12.77
C ALA A 358 21.49 5.83 -13.48
N VAL A 359 20.57 4.86 -13.72
CA VAL A 359 20.90 3.56 -14.32
C VAL A 359 21.39 3.71 -15.78
N PHE A 360 20.73 4.56 -16.57
CA PHE A 360 21.02 4.71 -18.00
C PHE A 360 21.93 5.90 -18.35
N GLY A 361 22.33 6.70 -17.35
CA GLY A 361 23.18 7.89 -17.57
C GLY A 361 22.46 8.99 -18.35
N LEU A 362 21.14 9.13 -18.17
CA LEU A 362 20.33 10.13 -18.85
C LEU A 362 20.14 11.38 -17.97
N PRO A 363 20.18 12.60 -18.54
CA PRO A 363 19.81 13.78 -17.77
C PRO A 363 18.30 13.84 -17.53
N GLN A 364 17.87 14.46 -16.42
CA GLN A 364 16.46 14.43 -15.99
C GLN A 364 15.50 15.04 -17.02
N GLU A 365 15.91 16.09 -17.71
CA GLU A 365 15.13 16.76 -18.77
C GLU A 365 14.88 15.85 -20.00
N ARG A 366 15.63 14.77 -20.14
CA ARG A 366 15.45 13.76 -21.20
C ARG A 366 14.52 12.64 -20.82
N VAL A 367 13.98 12.62 -19.60
CA VAL A 367 13.12 11.53 -19.11
C VAL A 367 11.87 12.12 -18.47
N ARG A 368 10.70 11.71 -18.96
CA ARG A 368 9.39 11.96 -18.33
C ARG A 368 8.84 10.66 -17.82
N VAL A 369 8.41 10.63 -16.55
CA VAL A 369 7.69 9.52 -15.94
C VAL A 369 6.35 10.02 -15.44
N PHE A 370 5.28 9.28 -15.75
CA PHE A 370 3.96 9.65 -15.28
C PHE A 370 3.07 8.42 -15.09
N CYS A 371 2.13 8.56 -14.18
CA CYS A 371 0.99 7.66 -14.05
C CYS A 371 -0.29 8.48 -13.96
N GLU A 372 -1.39 7.89 -14.39
CA GLU A 372 -2.71 8.46 -14.16
C GLU A 372 -3.33 7.78 -12.94
N ARG A 373 -4.33 6.95 -13.13
CA ARG A 373 -4.88 6.17 -12.03
C ARG A 373 -4.21 4.80 -11.94
N VAL A 374 -3.87 4.37 -10.74
CA VAL A 374 -3.26 3.08 -10.46
C VAL A 374 -4.25 2.16 -9.76
N GLY A 375 -4.35 0.91 -10.20
CA GLY A 375 -5.32 -0.10 -9.72
C GLY A 375 -4.91 -0.83 -8.45
N GLY A 376 -4.55 -0.07 -7.40
CA GLY A 376 -4.00 -0.53 -6.13
C GLY A 376 -2.48 -0.61 -6.15
N GLY A 377 -1.85 -0.39 -4.97
CA GLY A 377 -0.39 -0.42 -4.82
C GLY A 377 0.05 -1.09 -3.54
N PHE A 378 -0.37 -0.58 -2.38
CA PHE A 378 -0.12 -1.11 -1.03
C PHE A 378 1.38 -1.22 -0.66
N GLY A 379 2.24 -0.46 -1.33
CA GLY A 379 3.70 -0.54 -1.25
C GLY A 379 4.34 -1.29 -2.42
N GLY A 380 3.69 -2.30 -3.01
CA GLY A 380 4.26 -3.14 -4.06
C GLY A 380 4.54 -2.45 -5.40
N LYS A 381 4.02 -1.25 -5.61
CA LYS A 381 4.30 -0.40 -6.78
C LYS A 381 5.24 0.77 -6.45
N GLN A 382 5.94 0.68 -5.34
CA GLN A 382 7.04 1.57 -4.97
C GLN A 382 8.37 1.10 -5.58
N GLU A 383 8.58 -0.20 -5.71
CA GLU A 383 9.78 -0.77 -6.33
C GLU A 383 9.81 -0.60 -7.85
N MET A 384 11.03 -0.54 -8.41
CA MET A 384 11.26 -0.54 -9.86
C MET A 384 11.37 -1.98 -10.39
N LEU A 385 10.27 -2.52 -10.88
CA LEU A 385 10.17 -3.94 -11.31
C LEU A 385 9.98 -4.12 -12.81
N VAL A 386 9.58 -3.09 -13.54
CA VAL A 386 9.27 -3.18 -14.98
C VAL A 386 9.83 -1.99 -15.77
N GLU A 387 10.07 -0.85 -15.17
CA GLU A 387 10.44 0.39 -15.86
C GLU A 387 11.86 0.35 -16.41
N ASP A 388 12.79 -0.26 -15.68
CA ASP A 388 14.20 -0.43 -16.08
C ASP A 388 14.35 -1.28 -17.33
N ILE A 389 13.67 -2.42 -17.39
CA ILE A 389 13.76 -3.34 -18.54
C ILE A 389 12.98 -2.81 -19.75
N VAL A 390 11.86 -2.09 -19.54
CA VAL A 390 11.15 -1.39 -20.61
C VAL A 390 12.02 -0.28 -21.19
N THR A 391 12.69 0.51 -20.34
CA THR A 391 13.63 1.55 -20.78
C THR A 391 14.77 0.95 -21.60
N LEU A 392 15.39 -0.15 -21.14
CA LEU A 392 16.43 -0.84 -21.93
C LEU A 392 15.91 -1.24 -23.31
N ALA A 393 14.70 -1.83 -23.37
CA ALA A 393 14.11 -2.26 -24.62
C ALA A 393 13.78 -1.10 -25.57
N VAL A 394 13.25 0.00 -25.07
CA VAL A 394 12.98 1.22 -25.86
C VAL A 394 14.26 1.81 -26.42
N LEU A 395 15.30 1.95 -25.60
CA LEU A 395 16.59 2.51 -26.04
C LEU A 395 17.30 1.62 -27.08
N LYS A 396 17.08 0.28 -27.04
CA LYS A 396 17.68 -0.67 -28.00
C LYS A 396 16.90 -0.77 -29.30
N THR A 397 15.58 -0.62 -29.26
CA THR A 397 14.71 -0.82 -30.44
C THR A 397 14.32 0.47 -31.13
N GLY A 398 14.36 1.61 -30.41
CA GLY A 398 13.85 2.90 -30.89
C GLY A 398 12.32 2.92 -31.08
N ARG A 399 11.61 1.90 -30.62
CA ARG A 399 10.15 1.74 -30.78
C ARG A 399 9.44 1.74 -29.42
N PRO A 400 8.13 2.05 -29.39
CA PRO A 400 7.33 1.89 -28.18
C PRO A 400 7.31 0.44 -27.69
N VAL A 401 7.51 0.22 -26.39
CA VAL A 401 7.54 -1.11 -25.77
C VAL A 401 6.66 -1.15 -24.54
N LYS A 402 5.84 -2.20 -24.40
CA LYS A 402 5.00 -2.51 -23.24
C LYS A 402 5.46 -3.79 -22.56
N LEU A 403 5.57 -3.76 -21.26
CA LEU A 403 5.63 -4.94 -20.39
C LEU A 403 4.43 -4.91 -19.42
N GLU A 404 3.62 -5.95 -19.47
CA GLU A 404 2.56 -6.24 -18.49
C GLU A 404 2.85 -7.60 -17.87
N LEU A 405 3.00 -7.65 -16.53
CA LEU A 405 3.19 -8.92 -15.83
C LEU A 405 1.87 -9.68 -15.74
N THR A 406 1.92 -10.99 -15.86
CA THR A 406 0.78 -11.87 -15.60
C THR A 406 0.51 -11.98 -14.09
N ARG A 407 -0.66 -12.50 -13.70
CA ARG A 407 -0.95 -12.76 -12.28
C ARG A 407 0.00 -13.80 -11.67
N GLU A 408 0.42 -14.79 -12.43
CA GLU A 408 1.42 -15.76 -11.98
C GLU A 408 2.78 -15.10 -11.74
N GLU A 409 3.22 -14.21 -12.64
CA GLU A 409 4.46 -13.45 -12.45
C GLU A 409 4.39 -12.49 -11.24
N GLN A 410 3.19 -11.98 -10.89
CA GLN A 410 3.02 -11.21 -9.65
C GLN A 410 3.36 -12.02 -8.40
N PHE A 411 3.01 -13.33 -8.38
CA PHE A 411 3.31 -14.21 -7.26
C PHE A 411 4.76 -14.71 -7.26
N THR A 412 5.34 -14.95 -8.44
CA THR A 412 6.60 -15.68 -8.59
C THR A 412 7.81 -14.81 -8.83
N ALA A 413 7.64 -13.53 -9.15
CA ALA A 413 8.74 -12.69 -9.64
C ALA A 413 8.67 -11.21 -9.21
N THR A 414 7.74 -10.85 -8.32
CA THR A 414 7.69 -9.51 -7.71
C THR A 414 8.05 -9.59 -6.23
N THR A 415 7.93 -8.46 -5.53
CA THR A 415 8.22 -8.38 -4.10
C THR A 415 7.04 -8.81 -3.24
N THR A 416 7.32 -9.20 -2.01
CA THR A 416 6.35 -9.63 -0.99
C THR A 416 6.65 -8.95 0.34
N ARG A 417 5.74 -9.08 1.33
CA ARG A 417 6.06 -8.73 2.72
C ARG A 417 7.25 -9.57 3.22
N HIS A 418 8.15 -8.96 3.98
CA HIS A 418 9.27 -9.64 4.62
C HIS A 418 8.78 -10.70 5.63
N PRO A 419 9.10 -11.99 5.47
CA PRO A 419 9.00 -12.93 6.57
C PRO A 419 9.94 -12.51 7.70
N MET A 420 9.45 -12.53 8.94
CA MET A 420 10.24 -12.15 10.10
C MET A 420 10.15 -13.20 11.21
N GLN A 421 11.25 -13.39 11.91
CA GLN A 421 11.33 -14.07 13.20
C GLN A 421 11.62 -13.01 14.26
N VAL A 422 10.73 -12.89 15.24
CA VAL A 422 10.79 -11.86 16.28
C VAL A 422 10.80 -12.55 17.64
N ARG A 423 11.92 -12.47 18.36
CA ARG A 423 12.01 -12.86 19.77
C ARG A 423 11.82 -11.62 20.61
N VAL A 424 10.85 -11.66 21.50
CA VAL A 424 10.51 -10.58 22.41
C VAL A 424 10.63 -11.06 23.84
N LYS A 425 11.23 -10.22 24.71
CA LYS A 425 11.31 -10.46 26.16
C LYS A 425 10.81 -9.22 26.89
N VAL A 426 9.87 -9.41 27.80
CA VAL A 426 9.19 -8.33 28.54
C VAL A 426 9.30 -8.62 30.03
N GLY A 427 9.82 -7.66 30.80
CA GLY A 427 9.84 -7.67 32.27
C GLY A 427 8.86 -6.66 32.83
N ALA A 428 8.12 -7.04 33.85
CA ALA A 428 7.21 -6.17 34.58
C ALA A 428 7.29 -6.35 36.09
N ALA A 429 7.11 -5.28 36.84
CA ALA A 429 6.95 -5.29 38.29
C ALA A 429 5.59 -5.90 38.69
N ALA A 430 5.39 -6.19 39.96
CA ALA A 430 4.15 -6.80 40.47
C ALA A 430 2.91 -5.94 40.24
N ASP A 431 3.07 -4.62 40.16
CA ASP A 431 1.98 -3.68 39.84
C ASP A 431 1.68 -3.56 38.35
N GLY A 432 2.42 -4.28 37.49
CA GLY A 432 2.34 -4.23 36.04
C GLY A 432 3.16 -3.16 35.34
N THR A 433 3.97 -2.37 36.05
CA THR A 433 4.88 -1.38 35.43
C THR A 433 6.02 -2.11 34.69
N LEU A 434 6.29 -1.74 33.44
CA LEU A 434 7.36 -2.33 32.64
C LEU A 434 8.74 -1.98 33.22
N THR A 435 9.59 -2.99 33.38
CA THR A 435 10.96 -2.85 33.90
C THR A 435 12.03 -3.04 32.83
N ALA A 436 11.76 -3.89 31.81
CA ALA A 436 12.66 -4.08 30.66
C ALA A 436 11.92 -4.57 29.44
N LEU A 437 12.36 -4.14 28.25
CA LEU A 437 11.90 -4.60 26.93
C LEU A 437 13.11 -4.99 26.08
N GLN A 438 13.09 -6.18 25.50
CA GLN A 438 14.12 -6.63 24.55
C GLN A 438 13.48 -7.23 23.31
N LEU A 439 14.00 -6.82 22.15
CA LEU A 439 13.59 -7.30 20.83
C LEU A 439 14.81 -7.84 20.09
N HIS A 440 14.68 -9.05 19.52
CA HIS A 440 15.64 -9.60 18.57
C HIS A 440 14.88 -9.99 17.30
N LEU A 441 15.31 -9.47 16.15
CA LEU A 441 14.59 -9.61 14.89
C LEU A 441 15.51 -10.12 13.78
N VAL A 442 15.07 -11.13 13.04
CA VAL A 442 15.66 -11.58 11.78
C VAL A 442 14.63 -11.41 10.67
N SER A 443 14.91 -10.50 9.71
CA SER A 443 14.06 -10.18 8.56
C SER A 443 14.64 -10.81 7.30
N ASN A 444 13.86 -11.63 6.59
CA ASN A 444 14.28 -12.26 5.34
C ASN A 444 13.98 -11.31 4.15
N THR A 445 15.02 -10.76 3.52
CA THR A 445 14.87 -9.88 2.35
C THR A 445 14.70 -10.65 1.04
N GLY A 446 14.89 -11.98 1.05
CA GLY A 446 15.03 -12.75 -0.18
C GLY A 446 16.36 -12.43 -0.89
N ALA A 447 16.36 -12.54 -2.21
CA ALA A 447 17.57 -12.47 -3.03
C ALA A 447 18.18 -11.08 -3.17
N TYR A 448 17.45 -10.02 -2.82
CA TYR A 448 17.87 -8.62 -2.96
C TYR A 448 17.47 -7.80 -1.74
N GLY A 449 18.29 -6.81 -1.40
CA GLY A 449 18.11 -5.99 -0.19
C GLY A 449 16.88 -5.11 -0.23
N ASN A 450 16.62 -4.46 -1.37
CA ASN A 450 15.41 -3.67 -1.59
C ASN A 450 15.09 -2.79 -0.37
N HIS A 451 13.87 -2.86 0.17
CA HIS A 451 13.41 -2.17 1.37
C HIS A 451 13.79 -2.85 2.71
N GLY A 452 14.69 -3.86 2.68
CA GLY A 452 15.07 -4.62 3.88
C GLY A 452 15.59 -3.77 5.03
N PRO A 453 16.55 -2.82 4.80
CA PRO A 453 17.05 -1.93 5.86
C PRO A 453 15.94 -1.09 6.49
N GLY A 454 15.17 -0.37 5.69
CA GLY A 454 14.09 0.49 6.16
C GLY A 454 12.99 -0.27 6.90
N THR A 455 12.58 -1.44 6.38
CA THR A 455 11.56 -2.30 7.01
C THR A 455 12.01 -2.82 8.37
N MET A 456 13.28 -3.23 8.49
CA MET A 456 13.89 -3.68 9.76
C MET A 456 13.94 -2.54 10.78
N TYR A 457 14.35 -1.34 10.35
CA TYR A 457 14.42 -0.16 11.20
C TYR A 457 13.06 0.20 11.79
N HIS A 458 12.03 0.37 10.93
CA HIS A 458 10.67 0.67 11.38
C HIS A 458 10.09 -0.40 12.29
N ALA A 459 10.34 -1.68 12.00
CA ALA A 459 9.91 -2.79 12.85
C ALA A 459 10.37 -2.64 14.31
N CYS A 460 11.58 -2.13 14.53
CA CYS A 460 12.16 -1.97 15.88
C CYS A 460 11.80 -0.62 16.52
N SER A 461 11.53 0.43 15.74
CA SER A 461 11.37 1.78 16.25
C SER A 461 10.05 1.94 17.01
N GLU A 462 8.93 2.02 16.30
CA GLU A 462 7.64 2.40 16.87
C GLU A 462 7.05 1.33 17.79
N SER A 463 7.38 0.04 17.57
CA SER A 463 6.91 -1.06 18.43
C SER A 463 7.47 -1.01 19.84
N LEU A 464 8.68 -0.47 20.03
CA LEU A 464 9.30 -0.21 21.33
C LEU A 464 9.00 1.22 21.83
N GLY A 465 8.93 2.18 20.90
CA GLY A 465 8.73 3.60 21.21
C GLY A 465 7.39 3.92 21.86
N VAL A 466 6.34 3.14 21.57
CA VAL A 466 4.99 3.34 22.15
C VAL A 466 4.91 3.03 23.65
N TYR A 467 5.86 2.27 24.20
CA TYR A 467 5.87 1.88 25.60
C TYR A 467 6.87 2.69 26.40
N ARG A 468 6.46 3.20 27.58
CA ARG A 468 7.35 3.76 28.60
C ARG A 468 8.08 2.63 29.29
N CYS A 469 9.37 2.58 29.12
CA CYS A 469 10.25 1.65 29.80
C CYS A 469 11.65 2.23 29.86
N ALA A 470 12.27 2.24 31.04
CA ALA A 470 13.60 2.81 31.23
C ALA A 470 14.72 1.96 30.62
N ASN A 471 14.45 0.68 30.38
CA ASN A 471 15.45 -0.28 29.90
C ASN A 471 14.92 -0.96 28.63
N LYS A 472 15.47 -0.59 27.48
CA LYS A 472 15.09 -1.15 26.17
C LYS A 472 16.32 -1.60 25.41
N LYS A 473 16.19 -2.69 24.62
CA LYS A 473 17.24 -3.17 23.73
C LYS A 473 16.64 -3.74 22.46
N ALA A 474 17.23 -3.40 21.30
CA ALA A 474 16.92 -3.99 20.00
C ALA A 474 18.19 -4.51 19.32
N ASP A 475 18.14 -5.74 18.84
CA ASP A 475 19.11 -6.34 17.94
C ASP A 475 18.37 -6.87 16.71
N ALA A 476 18.69 -6.38 15.52
CA ALA A 476 17.95 -6.71 14.30
C ALA A 476 18.86 -6.93 13.10
N PHE A 477 18.48 -7.85 12.23
CA PHE A 477 19.21 -8.23 11.02
C PHE A 477 18.27 -8.34 9.82
N ALA A 478 18.63 -7.69 8.72
CA ALA A 478 18.05 -7.92 7.40
C ALA A 478 18.98 -8.84 6.61
N VAL A 479 18.47 -9.98 6.11
CA VAL A 479 19.30 -11.11 5.66
C VAL A 479 18.87 -11.58 4.28
N TYR A 480 19.86 -11.82 3.40
CA TYR A 480 19.66 -12.43 2.09
C TYR A 480 19.37 -13.92 2.18
N THR A 481 18.48 -14.39 1.28
CA THR A 481 18.27 -15.81 1.00
C THR A 481 17.98 -16.02 -0.48
N ASN A 482 18.12 -17.25 -1.00
CA ASN A 482 17.81 -17.58 -2.39
C ASN A 482 16.29 -17.75 -2.63
N THR A 483 15.48 -16.86 -2.06
CA THR A 483 14.02 -16.79 -2.28
C THR A 483 13.66 -15.51 -3.04
N LEU A 484 12.41 -15.42 -3.52
CA LEU A 484 11.96 -14.20 -4.18
C LEU A 484 12.11 -12.98 -3.23
N PRO A 485 12.40 -11.78 -3.78
CA PRO A 485 12.68 -10.60 -2.97
C PRO A 485 11.49 -10.19 -2.09
N SER A 486 11.80 -9.60 -0.94
CA SER A 486 10.85 -8.87 -0.12
C SER A 486 10.93 -7.37 -0.43
N GLY A 487 9.86 -6.61 -0.14
CA GLY A 487 9.78 -5.19 -0.41
C GLY A 487 8.78 -4.46 0.48
N ALA A 488 8.48 -3.21 0.14
CA ALA A 488 7.53 -2.40 0.86
C ALA A 488 6.13 -3.01 0.83
N PHE A 489 5.49 -3.08 1.99
CA PHE A 489 4.11 -3.56 2.12
C PHE A 489 3.43 -2.79 3.26
N ARG A 490 2.16 -2.42 3.07
CA ARG A 490 1.34 -1.67 4.03
C ARG A 490 1.58 -2.11 5.47
N GLY A 491 2.04 -1.19 6.35
CA GLY A 491 2.48 -1.46 7.71
C GLY A 491 3.98 -1.73 7.89
N TYR A 492 4.77 -1.72 6.83
CA TYR A 492 6.24 -1.61 6.67
C TYR A 492 7.09 -2.18 7.83
N GLY A 493 6.92 -3.47 8.16
CA GLY A 493 7.63 -4.16 9.25
C GLY A 493 6.93 -4.13 10.61
N LEU A 494 6.18 -3.08 10.91
CA LEU A 494 5.51 -2.92 12.21
C LEU A 494 4.50 -4.01 12.53
N SER A 495 3.71 -4.46 11.54
CA SER A 495 2.68 -5.48 11.82
C SER A 495 3.25 -6.79 12.36
N GLN A 496 4.48 -7.16 11.96
CA GLN A 496 5.16 -8.37 12.41
C GLN A 496 5.68 -8.21 13.86
N THR A 497 6.27 -7.06 14.18
CA THR A 497 6.75 -6.78 15.55
C THR A 497 5.62 -6.43 16.50
N VAL A 498 4.59 -5.73 16.07
CA VAL A 498 3.37 -5.48 16.88
C VAL A 498 2.68 -6.81 17.21
N PHE A 499 2.63 -7.77 16.28
CA PHE A 499 2.12 -9.11 16.59
C PHE A 499 2.87 -9.76 17.75
N ALA A 500 4.21 -9.71 17.73
CA ALA A 500 5.03 -10.29 18.80
C ALA A 500 4.89 -9.49 20.12
N MET A 501 5.03 -8.17 20.05
CA MET A 501 5.03 -7.28 21.21
C MET A 501 3.69 -7.30 21.93
N GLU A 502 2.59 -7.10 21.21
CA GLU A 502 1.25 -7.04 21.77
C GLU A 502 0.75 -8.41 22.29
N SER A 503 1.25 -9.50 21.69
CA SER A 503 1.03 -10.85 22.23
C SER A 503 1.79 -11.05 23.55
N ALA A 504 3.03 -10.54 23.65
CA ALA A 504 3.80 -10.61 24.88
C ALA A 504 3.20 -9.75 26.00
N MET A 505 2.72 -8.54 25.67
CA MET A 505 2.02 -7.66 26.62
C MET A 505 0.75 -8.30 27.16
N ASP A 506 -0.02 -9.01 26.31
CA ASP A 506 -1.20 -9.76 26.72
C ASP A 506 -0.89 -10.92 27.69
N GLU A 507 0.22 -11.66 27.45
CA GLU A 507 0.65 -12.73 28.35
C GLU A 507 1.14 -12.20 29.72
N VAL A 508 1.85 -11.05 29.72
CA VAL A 508 2.26 -10.40 30.98
C VAL A 508 1.05 -9.92 31.76
N ALA A 509 0.10 -9.23 31.12
CA ALA A 509 -1.15 -8.75 31.76
C ALA A 509 -1.93 -9.93 32.37
N ARG A 510 -2.10 -11.03 31.64
CA ARG A 510 -2.79 -12.26 32.13
C ARG A 510 -2.07 -12.89 33.32
N THR A 511 -0.74 -12.94 33.30
CA THR A 511 0.02 -13.55 34.39
C THR A 511 -0.09 -12.72 35.68
N LEU A 512 -0.22 -11.41 35.54
CA LEU A 512 -0.38 -10.48 36.66
C LEU A 512 -1.86 -10.26 37.05
N ASP A 513 -2.81 -10.96 36.38
CA ASP A 513 -4.26 -10.81 36.57
C ASP A 513 -4.73 -9.37 36.39
N LEU A 514 -4.13 -8.65 35.42
CA LEU A 514 -4.48 -7.28 35.06
C LEU A 514 -5.33 -7.24 33.79
N ASP A 515 -6.30 -6.32 33.78
CA ASP A 515 -7.07 -6.01 32.58
C ASP A 515 -6.13 -5.53 31.46
N PRO A 516 -6.28 -6.02 30.20
CA PRO A 516 -5.36 -5.68 29.11
C PRO A 516 -5.39 -4.19 28.71
N PHE A 517 -6.54 -3.48 28.89
CA PHE A 517 -6.61 -2.04 28.64
C PHE A 517 -5.90 -1.27 29.75
N GLU A 518 -6.15 -1.63 31.02
CA GLU A 518 -5.48 -1.00 32.16
C GLU A 518 -3.95 -1.19 32.14
N PHE A 519 -3.47 -2.41 31.78
CA PHE A 519 -2.06 -2.69 31.64
C PHE A 519 -1.41 -1.76 30.59
N ARG A 520 -2.09 -1.51 29.46
CA ARG A 520 -1.58 -0.60 28.42
C ARG A 520 -1.63 0.86 28.86
N ARG A 521 -2.74 1.34 29.46
CA ARG A 521 -2.82 2.73 29.97
C ARG A 521 -1.68 3.06 30.93
N ARG A 522 -1.28 2.09 31.75
CA ARG A 522 -0.16 2.23 32.71
C ARG A 522 1.18 2.42 32.02
N ASN A 523 1.40 1.79 30.90
CA ASN A 523 2.71 1.62 30.28
C ASN A 523 2.94 2.38 28.97
N VAL A 524 1.90 2.97 28.38
CA VAL A 524 2.06 3.72 27.12
C VAL A 524 2.63 5.12 27.35
N VAL A 525 3.32 5.64 26.33
CA VAL A 525 3.81 7.02 26.30
C VAL A 525 2.67 8.02 26.45
N GLN A 526 2.94 9.12 27.15
CA GLN A 526 2.00 10.21 27.40
C GLN A 526 2.57 11.53 26.84
N PRO A 527 1.75 12.57 26.64
CA PRO A 527 2.26 13.90 26.27
C PRO A 527 3.35 14.37 27.24
N GLY A 528 4.53 14.67 26.70
CA GLY A 528 5.72 15.03 27.46
C GLY A 528 6.75 13.92 27.65
N ASP A 529 6.40 12.66 27.34
CA ASP A 529 7.35 11.57 27.28
C ASP A 529 8.16 11.59 25.97
N HIS A 530 9.36 11.03 25.99
CA HIS A 530 10.15 10.77 24.80
C HIS A 530 9.72 9.43 24.17
N MET A 531 9.51 9.43 22.85
CA MET A 531 9.11 8.24 22.09
C MET A 531 10.34 7.47 21.57
N GLU A 532 11.33 7.25 22.43
CA GLU A 532 12.59 6.59 22.08
C GLU A 532 12.47 5.06 22.16
N SER A 533 12.92 4.38 21.12
CA SER A 533 13.05 2.93 21.10
C SER A 533 14.44 2.46 21.57
N THR A 534 15.48 3.16 21.11
CA THR A 534 16.90 2.92 21.44
C THR A 534 17.68 4.23 21.34
N ASP A 535 18.95 4.22 21.71
CA ASP A 535 19.89 5.35 21.56
C ASP A 535 20.16 5.76 20.10
N THR A 536 19.70 4.97 19.12
CA THR A 536 19.79 5.28 17.69
C THR A 536 18.51 5.94 17.14
N THR A 537 17.49 6.17 17.96
CA THR A 537 16.21 6.74 17.55
C THR A 537 16.37 8.21 17.11
N PRO A 538 15.88 8.63 15.93
CA PRO A 538 15.84 10.04 15.55
C PRO A 538 14.95 10.86 16.51
N HIS A 539 15.40 12.05 16.87
CA HIS A 539 14.70 12.96 17.80
C HIS A 539 13.82 14.01 17.11
N ASP A 540 13.30 13.72 15.92
CA ASP A 540 12.45 14.63 15.16
C ASP A 540 10.94 14.31 15.26
N VAL A 541 10.57 13.34 16.14
CA VAL A 541 9.19 12.92 16.39
C VAL A 541 8.64 13.63 17.62
N GLU A 542 7.48 14.25 17.49
CA GLU A 542 6.79 14.92 18.58
C GLU A 542 5.27 14.71 18.51
N PHE A 543 4.58 14.88 19.63
CA PHE A 543 3.12 14.84 19.64
C PHE A 543 2.55 16.12 18.99
N GLY A 544 2.09 16.02 17.75
CA GLY A 544 1.29 17.04 17.10
C GLY A 544 -0.11 17.13 17.74
N SER A 545 -0.66 15.95 18.09
CA SER A 545 -1.80 15.72 18.99
C SER A 545 -1.67 14.34 19.62
N TYR A 546 -2.50 14.04 20.63
CA TYR A 546 -2.52 12.76 21.34
C TYR A 546 -3.96 12.26 21.46
N GLY A 547 -4.23 11.04 20.96
CA GLY A 547 -5.57 10.44 20.97
C GLY A 547 -5.57 8.96 21.35
N LEU A 548 -4.44 8.42 21.88
CA LEU A 548 -4.38 7.00 22.27
C LEU A 548 -5.32 6.69 23.44
N ASP A 549 -5.43 7.59 24.40
CA ASP A 549 -6.36 7.50 25.53
C ASP A 549 -7.81 7.36 25.04
N GLN A 550 -8.23 8.26 24.13
CA GLN A 550 -9.56 8.20 23.54
C GLN A 550 -9.78 6.89 22.74
N CYS A 551 -8.77 6.43 21.98
CA CYS A 551 -8.87 5.18 21.24
C CYS A 551 -9.06 3.97 22.18
N LEU A 552 -8.32 3.91 23.29
CA LEU A 552 -8.47 2.86 24.30
C LEU A 552 -9.88 2.90 24.95
N ASP A 553 -10.33 4.09 25.38
CA ASP A 553 -11.64 4.26 26.03
C ASP A 553 -12.80 3.93 25.09
N ILE A 554 -12.72 4.32 23.82
CA ILE A 554 -13.74 4.01 22.80
C ILE A 554 -13.84 2.49 22.61
N VAL A 555 -12.72 1.82 22.36
CA VAL A 555 -12.74 0.37 22.07
C VAL A 555 -13.21 -0.42 23.27
N GLU A 556 -12.74 -0.09 24.49
CA GLU A 556 -13.18 -0.75 25.71
C GLU A 556 -14.69 -0.57 25.95
N ARG A 557 -15.21 0.65 25.83
CA ARG A 557 -16.64 0.96 25.99
C ARG A 557 -17.50 0.22 24.97
N GLU A 558 -17.13 0.25 23.69
CA GLU A 558 -17.87 -0.42 22.62
C GLU A 558 -17.87 -1.94 22.79
N MET A 559 -16.73 -2.53 23.18
CA MET A 559 -16.65 -3.97 23.47
C MET A 559 -17.49 -4.37 24.68
N ALA A 560 -17.49 -3.56 25.74
CA ALA A 560 -18.31 -3.80 26.94
C ALA A 560 -19.82 -3.68 26.68
N ALA A 561 -20.23 -2.85 25.71
CA ALA A 561 -21.62 -2.65 25.33
C ALA A 561 -22.19 -3.79 24.45
N LEU A 562 -21.35 -4.68 23.92
CA LEU A 562 -21.80 -5.77 23.04
C LEU A 562 -22.66 -6.80 23.81
N PRO A 563 -23.79 -7.24 23.25
CA PRO A 563 -24.62 -8.26 23.87
C PRO A 563 -23.87 -9.60 23.96
N PRO A 564 -24.21 -10.48 24.94
CA PRO A 564 -23.66 -11.82 24.96
C PRO A 564 -23.92 -12.57 23.64
N PRO A 565 -22.92 -13.24 23.05
CA PRO A 565 -23.10 -13.94 21.81
C PRO A 565 -23.97 -15.19 21.95
N VAL A 566 -24.91 -15.38 21.02
CA VAL A 566 -25.71 -16.60 20.95
C VAL A 566 -24.95 -17.60 20.08
N ILE A 567 -24.31 -18.59 20.72
CA ILE A 567 -23.48 -19.57 20.02
C ILE A 567 -23.60 -20.96 20.65
N SER A 568 -23.43 -22.01 19.85
CA SER A 568 -23.46 -23.40 20.31
C SER A 568 -22.32 -23.69 21.31
N PRO A 569 -22.50 -24.58 22.29
CA PRO A 569 -21.49 -25.01 23.26
C PRO A 569 -20.22 -25.62 22.65
N ALA A 570 -20.27 -26.02 21.37
CA ALA A 570 -19.09 -26.50 20.62
C ALA A 570 -18.07 -25.41 20.35
N TRP A 571 -18.44 -24.14 20.50
CA TRP A 571 -17.63 -22.97 20.29
C TRP A 571 -17.21 -22.34 21.61
N LYS A 572 -15.95 -21.97 21.73
CA LYS A 572 -15.40 -21.20 22.83
C LYS A 572 -15.25 -19.74 22.41
N VAL A 573 -15.79 -18.84 23.20
CA VAL A 573 -15.74 -17.40 22.93
C VAL A 573 -14.55 -16.78 23.67
N GLY A 574 -13.87 -15.84 23.03
CA GLY A 574 -12.82 -15.05 23.65
C GLY A 574 -12.74 -13.65 23.06
N GLN A 575 -12.14 -12.75 23.83
CA GLN A 575 -11.90 -11.36 23.44
C GLN A 575 -10.40 -11.04 23.49
N GLY A 576 -9.95 -10.15 22.63
CA GLY A 576 -8.57 -9.71 22.62
C GLY A 576 -8.44 -8.35 21.94
N MET A 577 -7.50 -7.56 22.44
CA MET A 577 -7.19 -6.23 21.93
C MET A 577 -5.71 -6.11 21.60
N ALA A 578 -5.37 -5.13 20.78
CA ALA A 578 -4.01 -4.68 20.52
C ALA A 578 -4.00 -3.21 20.11
N MET A 579 -2.87 -2.56 20.30
CA MET A 579 -2.66 -1.18 19.87
C MET A 579 -1.38 -1.06 19.03
N ALA A 580 -1.27 0.05 18.29
CA ALA A 580 -0.07 0.39 17.55
C ALA A 580 0.11 1.91 17.48
N MET A 581 1.35 2.33 17.43
CA MET A 581 1.80 3.66 17.07
C MET A 581 2.44 3.60 15.70
N LEU A 582 2.30 4.68 14.92
CA LEU A 582 2.99 4.86 13.64
C LEU A 582 3.43 6.31 13.53
N ASP A 583 4.69 6.55 13.20
CA ASP A 583 5.18 7.85 12.78
C ASP A 583 4.46 8.28 11.52
N THR A 584 3.96 9.52 11.49
CA THR A 584 3.13 10.01 10.37
C THR A 584 3.91 10.21 9.08
N ILE A 585 5.23 10.16 9.13
CA ILE A 585 6.15 10.39 8.00
C ILE A 585 7.40 9.52 8.23
N PRO A 586 7.99 8.92 7.17
CA PRO A 586 9.28 8.24 7.27
C PRO A 586 10.40 9.16 7.79
N PRO A 587 11.40 8.65 8.50
CA PRO A 587 12.54 9.45 8.96
C PRO A 587 13.37 10.00 7.79
N ARG A 588 14.21 11.01 8.07
CA ARG A 588 15.12 11.69 7.13
C ARG A 588 14.43 12.53 6.04
N GLY A 589 13.17 12.84 6.23
CA GLY A 589 12.40 13.72 5.37
C GLY A 589 11.61 13.02 4.27
N HIS A 590 10.61 13.73 3.80
CA HIS A 590 9.76 13.37 2.69
C HIS A 590 9.30 14.68 2.07
N HIS A 591 9.57 14.92 0.81
CA HIS A 591 9.42 16.23 0.19
C HIS A 591 8.24 16.28 -0.76
N SER A 592 7.54 17.41 -0.79
CA SER A 592 6.52 17.68 -1.80
C SER A 592 6.45 19.14 -2.16
N GLU A 593 6.25 19.43 -3.44
CA GLU A 593 5.89 20.73 -3.97
C GLU A 593 4.52 20.66 -4.63
N SER A 594 3.64 21.61 -4.33
CA SER A 594 2.34 21.76 -4.98
C SER A 594 2.22 23.16 -5.56
N ARG A 595 1.93 23.25 -6.86
CA ARG A 595 1.67 24.51 -7.56
C ARG A 595 0.17 24.70 -7.71
N ILE A 596 -0.33 25.85 -7.29
CA ILE A 596 -1.73 26.24 -7.40
C ILE A 596 -1.81 27.48 -8.30
N ALA A 597 -2.72 27.48 -9.28
CA ALA A 597 -2.90 28.57 -10.21
C ALA A 597 -4.37 28.93 -10.40
N LEU A 598 -4.66 30.21 -10.56
CA LEU A 598 -5.96 30.71 -11.04
C LEU A 598 -5.97 30.65 -12.58
N CYS A 599 -6.96 29.97 -13.14
CA CYS A 599 -7.15 29.83 -14.58
C CYS A 599 -7.97 30.99 -15.16
N ALA A 600 -7.87 31.19 -16.49
CA ALA A 600 -8.58 32.25 -17.17
C ALA A 600 -10.12 32.18 -17.06
N ASP A 601 -10.66 30.99 -16.86
CA ASP A 601 -12.11 30.74 -16.67
C ASP A 601 -12.59 30.90 -15.22
N GLY A 602 -11.70 31.33 -14.30
CA GLY A 602 -11.99 31.48 -12.88
C GLY A 602 -11.97 30.16 -12.08
N SER A 603 -11.59 29.04 -12.71
CA SER A 603 -11.28 27.79 -12.02
C SER A 603 -9.85 27.81 -11.46
N TYR A 604 -9.53 26.82 -10.64
CA TYR A 604 -8.17 26.65 -10.10
C TYR A 604 -7.55 25.34 -10.59
N GLU A 605 -6.26 25.35 -10.85
CA GLU A 605 -5.46 24.17 -11.09
C GLU A 605 -4.55 23.89 -9.88
N VAL A 606 -4.56 22.67 -9.40
CA VAL A 606 -3.64 22.14 -8.38
C VAL A 606 -2.78 21.07 -9.02
N ALA A 607 -1.46 21.33 -9.10
CA ALA A 607 -0.49 20.40 -9.66
C ALA A 607 0.40 19.88 -8.52
N VAL A 608 0.35 18.56 -8.26
CA VAL A 608 1.07 17.88 -7.18
C VAL A 608 1.60 16.52 -7.65
N GLY A 609 2.83 16.15 -7.21
CA GLY A 609 3.52 14.96 -7.69
C GLY A 609 3.00 13.63 -7.14
N THR A 610 2.26 13.62 -6.03
CA THR A 610 1.77 12.42 -5.36
C THR A 610 0.78 11.61 -6.21
N ALA A 611 0.85 10.27 -6.12
CA ALA A 611 0.05 9.37 -6.95
C ALA A 611 -1.32 9.02 -6.34
N GLU A 612 -2.33 8.77 -7.21
CA GLU A 612 -3.66 8.29 -6.86
C GLU A 612 -3.80 6.81 -7.24
N PHE A 613 -3.88 5.92 -6.24
CA PHE A 613 -4.04 4.47 -6.43
C PHE A 613 -5.21 3.87 -5.60
N GLY A 614 -6.20 4.71 -5.25
CA GLY A 614 -7.33 4.39 -4.40
C GLY A 614 -7.18 4.90 -2.96
N ASN A 615 -6.12 5.65 -2.68
CA ASN A 615 -5.82 6.24 -1.38
C ASN A 615 -6.57 7.56 -1.11
N GLY A 616 -7.30 8.10 -2.10
CA GLY A 616 -8.13 9.29 -1.96
C GLY A 616 -7.38 10.63 -2.04
N THR A 617 -6.09 10.64 -2.42
CA THR A 617 -5.27 11.86 -2.48
C THR A 617 -5.89 12.92 -3.38
N THR A 618 -6.42 12.55 -4.55
CA THR A 618 -7.10 13.51 -5.46
C THR A 618 -8.22 14.27 -4.76
N THR A 619 -9.07 13.57 -4.00
CA THR A 619 -10.20 14.18 -3.29
C THR A 619 -9.74 15.09 -2.16
N VAL A 620 -8.81 14.58 -1.32
CA VAL A 620 -8.30 15.32 -0.17
C VAL A 620 -7.58 16.61 -0.58
N HIS A 621 -6.77 16.59 -1.64
CA HIS A 621 -6.11 17.78 -2.17
C HIS A 621 -7.12 18.82 -2.66
N LYS A 622 -8.21 18.38 -3.34
CA LYS A 622 -9.31 19.31 -3.73
C LYS A 622 -9.98 19.93 -2.51
N GLN A 623 -10.26 19.16 -1.46
CA GLN A 623 -10.87 19.66 -0.23
C GLN A 623 -9.98 20.69 0.48
N ILE A 624 -8.68 20.37 0.63
CA ILE A 624 -7.70 21.29 1.25
C ILE A 624 -7.58 22.60 0.45
N ALA A 625 -7.43 22.51 -0.87
CA ALA A 625 -7.32 23.70 -1.72
C ALA A 625 -8.61 24.51 -1.74
N ALA A 626 -9.78 23.85 -1.84
CA ALA A 626 -11.08 24.52 -1.85
C ALA A 626 -11.35 25.29 -0.55
N ALA A 627 -11.00 24.73 0.60
CA ALA A 627 -11.14 25.43 1.88
C ALA A 627 -10.25 26.67 1.97
N ALA A 628 -8.97 26.56 1.57
CA ALA A 628 -8.04 27.67 1.60
C ALA A 628 -8.41 28.80 0.60
N LEU A 629 -8.95 28.44 -0.57
CA LEU A 629 -9.39 29.35 -1.63
C LEU A 629 -10.87 29.80 -1.49
N ARG A 630 -11.57 29.38 -0.45
CA ARG A 630 -12.97 29.72 -0.18
C ARG A 630 -13.91 29.38 -1.36
N THR A 631 -13.64 28.26 -2.06
CA THR A 631 -14.33 27.83 -3.27
C THR A 631 -14.91 26.42 -3.15
N SER A 632 -15.67 25.98 -4.16
CA SER A 632 -16.17 24.60 -4.25
C SER A 632 -15.07 23.64 -4.77
N PRO A 633 -14.99 22.39 -4.26
CA PRO A 633 -14.13 21.36 -4.83
C PRO A 633 -14.34 21.11 -6.33
N ALA A 634 -15.53 21.38 -6.84
CA ALA A 634 -15.85 21.27 -8.28
C ALA A 634 -15.05 22.25 -9.16
N ARG A 635 -14.65 23.42 -8.63
CA ARG A 635 -13.81 24.40 -9.33
C ARG A 635 -12.31 24.08 -9.32
N ILE A 636 -11.90 23.01 -8.65
CA ILE A 636 -10.51 22.60 -8.58
C ILE A 636 -10.23 21.50 -9.62
N ARG A 637 -9.33 21.77 -10.57
CA ARG A 637 -8.78 20.78 -11.50
C ARG A 637 -7.46 20.24 -10.94
N MET A 638 -7.32 18.90 -10.89
CA MET A 638 -6.10 18.25 -10.42
C MET A 638 -5.20 17.84 -11.58
N VAL A 639 -3.91 18.08 -11.43
CA VAL A 639 -2.83 17.52 -12.24
C VAL A 639 -1.92 16.74 -11.29
N GLN A 640 -1.78 15.45 -11.48
CA GLN A 640 -1.04 14.58 -10.54
C GLN A 640 -0.05 13.68 -11.24
N SER A 641 1.01 13.29 -10.50
CA SER A 641 1.87 12.15 -10.82
C SER A 641 2.57 12.23 -12.20
N ASP A 642 2.99 13.41 -12.61
CA ASP A 642 3.64 13.67 -13.90
C ASP A 642 4.86 14.57 -13.69
N THR A 643 6.04 14.04 -13.94
CA THR A 643 7.32 14.73 -13.67
C THR A 643 7.57 15.97 -14.53
N ASP A 644 6.76 16.20 -15.58
CA ASP A 644 6.82 17.41 -16.39
C ASP A 644 5.81 18.49 -15.96
N ARG A 645 4.72 18.07 -15.36
CA ARG A 645 3.56 18.93 -15.11
C ARG A 645 3.39 19.33 -13.65
N THR A 646 4.06 18.61 -12.75
CA THR A 646 3.95 18.81 -11.30
C THR A 646 5.30 19.18 -10.70
N GLY A 647 5.30 19.72 -9.47
CA GLY A 647 6.50 19.86 -8.64
C GLY A 647 6.99 18.53 -8.10
N TYR A 648 8.22 18.53 -7.58
CA TYR A 648 8.82 17.33 -6.98
C TYR A 648 7.96 16.77 -5.84
N ASP A 649 7.87 15.44 -5.80
CA ASP A 649 7.21 14.71 -4.72
C ASP A 649 7.95 13.38 -4.52
N THR A 650 8.33 13.09 -3.28
CA THR A 650 9.03 11.83 -2.95
C THR A 650 8.18 10.59 -3.27
N GLY A 651 6.83 10.74 -3.23
CA GLY A 651 5.91 9.70 -3.67
C GLY A 651 4.82 9.36 -2.65
N ALA A 652 3.88 8.54 -3.06
CA ALA A 652 2.74 8.14 -2.24
C ALA A 652 3.05 6.83 -1.49
N TYR A 653 3.87 6.90 -0.44
CA TYR A 653 4.19 5.82 0.50
C TYR A 653 4.36 6.37 1.92
N GLY A 654 4.48 5.50 2.93
CA GLY A 654 4.57 5.91 4.34
C GLY A 654 3.37 6.76 4.78
N SER A 655 2.22 6.62 4.11
CA SER A 655 0.97 7.37 4.38
C SER A 655 1.11 8.91 4.26
N THR A 656 2.07 9.42 3.47
CA THR A 656 2.47 10.84 3.41
C THR A 656 1.63 11.71 2.48
N GLY A 657 0.81 11.13 1.61
CA GLY A 657 0.04 11.86 0.61
C GLY A 657 -0.83 12.99 1.16
N THR A 658 -1.42 12.82 2.36
CA THR A 658 -2.15 13.88 3.06
C THR A 658 -1.21 14.78 3.86
N VAL A 659 -0.35 14.21 4.71
CA VAL A 659 0.40 15.00 5.72
C VAL A 659 1.58 15.78 5.13
N VAL A 660 2.18 15.33 4.04
CA VAL A 660 3.28 16.04 3.37
C VAL A 660 2.78 16.78 2.13
N ALA A 661 2.25 16.08 1.15
CA ALA A 661 1.78 16.69 -0.08
C ALA A 661 0.54 17.58 0.15
N GLY A 662 -0.38 17.19 1.06
CA GLY A 662 -1.51 18.03 1.47
C GLY A 662 -1.08 19.31 2.19
N LYS A 663 -0.01 19.28 3.00
CA LYS A 663 0.58 20.49 3.61
C LYS A 663 1.17 21.43 2.54
N ALA A 664 1.85 20.88 1.53
CA ALA A 664 2.33 21.67 0.38
C ALA A 664 1.15 22.32 -0.37
N THR A 665 0.07 21.58 -0.64
CA THR A 665 -1.14 22.10 -1.28
C THR A 665 -1.80 23.20 -0.43
N HIS A 666 -1.95 23.01 0.89
CA HIS A 666 -2.51 24.03 1.78
C HIS A 666 -1.72 25.33 1.75
N ARG A 667 -0.38 25.24 1.85
CA ARG A 667 0.53 26.41 1.82
C ARG A 667 0.45 27.15 0.49
N GLY A 668 0.45 26.43 -0.64
CA GLY A 668 0.34 27.02 -1.97
C GLY A 668 -1.03 27.68 -2.19
N ALA A 669 -2.12 27.03 -1.77
CA ALA A 669 -3.46 27.58 -1.88
C ALA A 669 -3.66 28.84 -1.00
N ALA A 670 -3.15 28.85 0.23
CA ALA A 670 -3.18 30.01 1.10
C ALA A 670 -2.35 31.21 0.56
N ALA A 671 -1.19 30.92 -0.02
CA ALA A 671 -0.36 31.94 -0.67
C ALA A 671 -1.07 32.55 -1.90
N LEU A 672 -1.66 31.72 -2.77
CA LEU A 672 -2.42 32.20 -3.91
C LEU A 672 -3.66 33.01 -3.47
N ALA A 673 -4.37 32.56 -2.43
CA ALA A 673 -5.51 33.32 -1.89
C ALA A 673 -5.08 34.73 -1.45
N ALA A 674 -3.92 34.87 -0.82
CA ALA A 674 -3.34 36.14 -0.45
C ALA A 674 -3.02 37.04 -1.66
N GLU A 675 -2.38 36.49 -2.69
CA GLU A 675 -2.07 37.20 -3.96
C GLU A 675 -3.34 37.68 -4.69
N ILE A 676 -4.38 36.85 -4.71
CA ILE A 676 -5.69 37.18 -5.29
C ILE A 676 -6.32 38.39 -4.57
N VAL A 677 -6.29 38.39 -3.22
CA VAL A 677 -6.83 39.50 -2.41
C VAL A 677 -6.01 40.77 -2.62
N ASP A 678 -4.67 40.68 -2.69
CA ASP A 678 -3.79 41.81 -2.92
C ASP A 678 -4.05 42.45 -4.30
N LEU A 679 -4.19 41.64 -5.35
CA LEU A 679 -4.50 42.13 -6.68
C LEU A 679 -5.89 42.79 -6.77
N ALA A 680 -6.89 42.23 -6.09
CA ALA A 680 -8.22 42.81 -6.01
C ALA A 680 -8.22 44.18 -5.30
N ALA A 681 -7.46 44.32 -4.23
CA ALA A 681 -7.26 45.59 -3.52
C ALA A 681 -6.59 46.64 -4.40
N GLU A 682 -5.59 46.25 -5.21
CA GLU A 682 -4.92 47.12 -6.22
C GLU A 682 -5.95 47.61 -7.28
N ILE A 683 -6.74 46.68 -7.83
CA ILE A 683 -7.76 47.04 -8.84
C ILE A 683 -8.83 47.97 -8.28
N ALA A 684 -9.24 47.73 -7.01
CA ALA A 684 -10.27 48.55 -6.36
C ALA A 684 -9.73 49.87 -5.73
N GLY A 685 -8.40 50.02 -5.68
CA GLY A 685 -7.76 51.19 -5.04
C GLY A 685 -8.02 51.27 -3.53
N CYS A 686 -8.18 50.14 -2.86
CA CYS A 686 -8.52 50.07 -1.44
C CYS A 686 -7.46 49.32 -0.63
N GLY A 687 -7.58 49.34 0.71
CA GLY A 687 -6.68 48.58 1.55
C GLY A 687 -7.02 47.07 1.55
N ARG A 688 -6.03 46.18 1.52
CA ARG A 688 -6.18 44.72 1.59
C ARG A 688 -7.15 44.25 2.70
N GLN A 689 -7.10 44.90 3.87
CA GLN A 689 -7.94 44.55 5.03
C GLN A 689 -9.45 44.76 4.81
N ALA A 690 -9.80 45.56 3.81
CA ALA A 690 -11.19 45.77 3.40
C ALA A 690 -11.67 44.75 2.33
N CYS A 691 -10.81 43.81 1.95
CA CYS A 691 -11.05 42.80 0.93
C CYS A 691 -11.22 41.42 1.53
N ALA A 692 -12.18 40.64 1.02
CA ALA A 692 -12.42 39.26 1.45
C ALA A 692 -12.61 38.36 0.24
N LEU A 693 -11.81 37.25 0.16
CA LEU A 693 -11.98 36.24 -0.88
C LEU A 693 -13.27 35.44 -0.64
N GLY A 694 -14.08 35.33 -1.67
CA GLY A 694 -15.28 34.50 -1.74
C GLY A 694 -15.24 33.57 -2.94
N PRO A 695 -16.30 32.76 -3.15
CA PRO A 695 -16.30 31.71 -4.16
C PRO A 695 -16.21 32.23 -5.60
N ASP A 696 -16.77 33.40 -5.91
CA ASP A 696 -16.85 33.97 -7.26
C ASP A 696 -15.88 35.11 -7.50
N GLY A 697 -15.21 35.62 -6.45
CA GLY A 697 -14.30 36.75 -6.52
C GLY A 697 -13.96 37.32 -5.16
N VAL A 698 -13.37 38.49 -5.16
CA VAL A 698 -12.99 39.21 -3.94
C VAL A 698 -13.97 40.34 -3.72
N THR A 699 -14.63 40.31 -2.57
CA THR A 699 -15.49 41.44 -2.11
C THR A 699 -14.57 42.56 -1.69
N THR A 700 -14.77 43.76 -2.26
CA THR A 700 -14.12 45.03 -1.89
C THR A 700 -15.21 46.00 -1.36
N PRO A 701 -14.86 47.17 -0.80
CA PRO A 701 -15.87 48.12 -0.32
C PRO A 701 -16.93 48.52 -1.33
N ASP A 702 -16.55 48.57 -2.61
CA ASP A 702 -17.44 49.13 -3.66
C ASP A 702 -18.10 48.05 -4.51
N ARG A 703 -17.45 46.87 -4.68
CA ARG A 703 -17.94 45.81 -5.56
C ARG A 703 -17.27 44.45 -5.29
N VAL A 704 -17.75 43.41 -5.97
CA VAL A 704 -17.03 42.16 -6.10
C VAL A 704 -16.15 42.21 -7.36
N VAL A 705 -14.84 41.98 -7.23
CA VAL A 705 -13.93 41.77 -8.35
C VAL A 705 -13.93 40.28 -8.66
N ALA A 706 -14.48 39.89 -9.82
CA ALA A 706 -14.67 38.49 -10.19
C ALA A 706 -13.32 37.78 -10.45
N LEU A 707 -13.24 36.47 -10.20
CA LEU A 707 -12.03 35.68 -10.47
C LEU A 707 -11.56 35.77 -11.92
N VAL A 708 -12.49 35.79 -12.87
CA VAL A 708 -12.19 35.94 -14.31
C VAL A 708 -11.61 37.32 -14.63
N GLU A 709 -12.08 38.37 -13.95
CA GLU A 709 -11.54 39.73 -14.07
C GLU A 709 -10.12 39.83 -13.53
N LEU A 710 -9.88 39.20 -12.36
CA LEU A 710 -8.55 39.12 -11.73
C LEU A 710 -7.57 38.39 -12.66
N ALA A 711 -7.97 37.24 -13.24
CA ALA A 711 -7.14 36.50 -14.17
C ALA A 711 -6.82 37.30 -15.44
N ALA A 712 -7.81 37.99 -16.01
CA ALA A 712 -7.64 38.85 -17.17
C ALA A 712 -6.71 40.04 -16.89
N PHE A 713 -6.87 40.72 -15.75
CA PHE A 713 -6.03 41.84 -15.35
C PHE A 713 -4.56 41.40 -15.12
N ALA A 714 -4.37 40.24 -14.45
CA ALA A 714 -3.06 39.66 -14.25
C ALA A 714 -2.36 39.43 -15.60
N GLN A 715 -3.08 38.77 -16.54
CA GLN A 715 -2.54 38.51 -17.89
C GLN A 715 -2.18 39.78 -18.64
N GLN A 716 -3.03 40.81 -18.62
CA GLN A 716 -2.77 42.11 -19.26
C GLN A 716 -1.60 42.84 -18.65
N SER A 717 -1.37 42.73 -17.34
CA SER A 717 -0.25 43.31 -16.61
C SER A 717 1.04 42.46 -16.66
N GLY A 718 1.05 41.35 -17.42
CA GLY A 718 2.21 40.46 -17.52
C GLY A 718 2.48 39.67 -16.25
N ARG A 719 1.49 39.55 -15.37
CA ARG A 719 1.54 38.74 -14.14
C ARG A 719 0.83 37.39 -14.36
N SER A 720 1.25 36.37 -13.61
CA SER A 720 0.49 35.10 -13.52
C SER A 720 0.15 34.79 -12.07
N LEU A 721 -1.13 34.57 -11.79
CA LEU A 721 -1.62 34.22 -10.45
C LEU A 721 -1.36 32.74 -10.17
N HIS A 722 -0.21 32.44 -9.61
CA HIS A 722 0.15 31.10 -9.16
C HIS A 722 1.06 31.16 -7.96
N ALA A 723 0.89 30.22 -7.04
CA ALA A 723 1.78 30.07 -5.90
C ALA A 723 2.24 28.61 -5.76
N THR A 724 3.42 28.44 -5.18
CA THR A 724 4.01 27.13 -4.90
C THR A 724 4.15 26.95 -3.40
N GLY A 725 3.49 25.93 -2.86
CA GLY A 725 3.70 25.48 -1.50
C GLY A 725 4.71 24.33 -1.45
N ARG A 726 5.49 24.26 -0.36
CA ARG A 726 6.50 23.24 -0.13
C ARG A 726 6.38 22.65 1.27
N SER A 727 6.70 21.36 1.38
CA SER A 727 6.80 20.64 2.65
C SER A 727 7.98 19.67 2.62
N ASN A 728 8.72 19.58 3.72
CA ASN A 728 9.85 18.67 3.88
C ASN A 728 9.57 17.52 4.86
N GLY A 729 8.33 17.41 5.36
CA GLY A 729 7.92 16.33 6.25
C GLY A 729 8.48 16.37 7.68
N THR A 730 9.15 17.45 8.12
CA THR A 730 9.62 17.56 9.50
C THR A 730 9.03 18.79 10.23
N PRO A 731 8.88 18.76 11.56
CA PRO A 731 8.93 17.59 12.46
C PRO A 731 7.82 16.58 12.16
N ARG A 732 8.03 15.32 12.58
CA ARG A 732 7.09 14.21 12.40
C ARG A 732 6.14 14.11 13.60
N SER A 733 4.88 13.76 13.37
CA SER A 733 3.90 13.41 14.40
C SER A 733 3.71 11.90 14.49
N VAL A 734 2.81 11.45 15.38
CA VAL A 734 2.44 10.05 15.54
C VAL A 734 0.93 9.86 15.43
N ALA A 735 0.53 8.72 14.90
CA ALA A 735 -0.86 8.26 14.85
C ALA A 735 -1.00 6.99 15.68
N PHE A 736 -2.15 6.82 16.35
CA PHE A 736 -2.45 5.67 17.18
C PHE A 736 -3.66 4.91 16.67
N ASN A 737 -3.66 3.60 16.90
CA ASN A 737 -4.77 2.72 16.56
C ASN A 737 -4.96 1.66 17.62
N VAL A 738 -6.20 1.37 17.96
CA VAL A 738 -6.60 0.31 18.87
C VAL A 738 -7.64 -0.57 18.18
N GLN A 739 -7.42 -1.89 18.20
CA GLN A 739 -8.34 -2.90 17.67
C GLN A 739 -8.72 -3.87 18.75
N ALA A 740 -10.00 -4.25 18.80
CA ALA A 740 -10.45 -5.41 19.56
C ALA A 740 -11.31 -6.33 18.71
N PHE A 741 -11.20 -7.63 18.99
CA PHE A 741 -12.05 -8.67 18.42
C PHE A 741 -12.72 -9.49 19.52
N ARG A 742 -13.96 -9.91 19.25
CA ARG A 742 -14.59 -11.04 19.91
C ARG A 742 -14.71 -12.18 18.90
N VAL A 743 -14.16 -13.33 19.25
CA VAL A 743 -14.13 -14.50 18.36
C VAL A 743 -14.79 -15.70 18.99
N ALA A 744 -15.25 -16.62 18.16
CA ALA A 744 -15.60 -17.97 18.55
C ALA A 744 -14.67 -18.96 17.86
N VAL A 745 -14.10 -19.89 18.63
CA VAL A 745 -13.21 -20.95 18.13
C VAL A 745 -13.89 -22.30 18.36
N HIS A 746 -14.05 -23.08 17.29
CA HIS A 746 -14.65 -24.40 17.38
C HIS A 746 -13.69 -25.41 17.98
N GLY A 747 -14.07 -26.03 19.11
CA GLY A 747 -13.17 -26.86 19.91
C GLY A 747 -12.66 -28.12 19.21
N GLN A 748 -13.39 -28.63 18.20
CA GLN A 748 -13.03 -29.87 17.48
C GLN A 748 -12.44 -29.65 16.09
N THR A 749 -12.55 -28.46 15.51
CA THR A 749 -12.04 -28.19 14.15
C THR A 749 -10.99 -27.09 14.12
N GLY A 750 -10.93 -26.24 15.15
CA GLY A 750 -10.08 -25.04 15.16
C GLY A 750 -10.62 -23.92 14.26
N GLU A 751 -11.83 -24.04 13.71
CA GLU A 751 -12.47 -22.98 12.91
C GLU A 751 -12.66 -21.73 13.76
N ILE A 752 -12.38 -20.56 13.17
CA ILE A 752 -12.55 -19.24 13.80
C ILE A 752 -13.75 -18.56 13.16
N ARG A 753 -14.59 -17.93 13.99
CA ARG A 753 -15.59 -16.94 13.56
C ARG A 753 -15.33 -15.64 14.29
N ILE A 754 -15.18 -14.56 13.56
CA ILE A 754 -15.12 -13.22 14.14
C ILE A 754 -16.57 -12.78 14.39
N LEU A 755 -16.92 -12.61 15.64
CA LEU A 755 -18.27 -12.24 16.06
C LEU A 755 -18.43 -10.73 16.02
N ASP A 756 -17.43 -10.00 16.53
CA ASP A 756 -17.41 -8.56 16.58
C ASP A 756 -16.00 -8.03 16.29
N SER A 757 -15.96 -6.84 15.70
CA SER A 757 -14.73 -6.12 15.35
C SER A 757 -14.94 -4.63 15.63
N VAL A 758 -14.13 -4.07 16.52
CA VAL A 758 -14.16 -2.66 16.91
C VAL A 758 -12.79 -2.05 16.74
N HIS A 759 -12.72 -0.92 16.03
CA HIS A 759 -11.49 -0.20 15.75
C HIS A 759 -11.64 1.29 16.10
N ALA A 760 -10.66 1.84 16.79
CA ALA A 760 -10.54 3.27 17.00
C ALA A 760 -9.19 3.76 16.48
N ALA A 761 -9.21 4.88 15.76
CA ALA A 761 -8.06 5.47 15.09
C ALA A 761 -7.89 6.94 15.46
N ASP A 762 -6.67 7.37 15.78
CA ASP A 762 -6.30 8.77 15.92
C ASP A 762 -5.80 9.30 14.56
N ALA A 763 -6.75 9.83 13.79
CA ALA A 763 -6.53 10.39 12.46
C ALA A 763 -6.31 11.91 12.46
N GLY A 764 -6.22 12.54 13.65
CA GLY A 764 -6.34 13.99 13.74
C GLY A 764 -7.70 14.46 13.26
N PHE A 765 -7.77 15.65 12.69
CA PHE A 765 -8.99 16.11 12.02
C PHE A 765 -9.21 15.30 10.72
N VAL A 766 -10.35 14.65 10.62
CA VAL A 766 -10.69 13.79 9.48
C VAL A 766 -11.21 14.63 8.31
N ILE A 767 -10.41 14.81 7.27
CA ILE A 767 -10.71 15.65 6.10
C ILE A 767 -11.90 15.12 5.30
N ASN A 768 -11.93 13.79 5.05
CA ASN A 768 -13.03 13.10 4.35
C ASN A 768 -13.41 11.86 5.14
N PRO A 769 -14.47 11.90 5.95
CA PRO A 769 -14.83 10.81 6.86
C PRO A 769 -15.09 9.47 6.15
N MET A 770 -15.83 9.49 5.05
CA MET A 770 -16.16 8.31 4.26
C MET A 770 -14.91 7.63 3.69
N GLN A 771 -13.99 8.40 3.08
CA GLN A 771 -12.77 7.85 2.49
C GLN A 771 -11.76 7.40 3.55
N CYS A 772 -11.63 8.15 4.67
CA CYS A 772 -10.78 7.77 5.80
C CYS A 772 -11.25 6.44 6.41
N ARG A 773 -12.56 6.30 6.68
CA ARG A 773 -13.17 5.05 7.13
C ARG A 773 -12.90 3.90 6.16
N GLY A 774 -13.04 4.13 4.85
CA GLY A 774 -12.74 3.13 3.82
C GLY A 774 -11.27 2.68 3.83
N GLN A 775 -10.31 3.56 4.15
CA GLN A 775 -8.90 3.19 4.35
C GLN A 775 -8.72 2.29 5.58
N VAL A 776 -9.38 2.59 6.69
CA VAL A 776 -9.36 1.76 7.91
C VAL A 776 -9.90 0.35 7.60
N GLU A 777 -11.11 0.27 7.04
CA GLU A 777 -11.77 -1.00 6.70
C GLU A 777 -10.95 -1.85 5.70
N GLY A 778 -10.38 -1.22 4.67
CA GLY A 778 -9.49 -1.88 3.71
C GLY A 778 -8.19 -2.38 4.34
N GLY A 779 -7.63 -1.64 5.32
CA GLY A 779 -6.46 -2.06 6.12
C GLY A 779 -6.74 -3.29 6.95
N ILE A 780 -7.88 -3.29 7.67
CA ILE A 780 -8.35 -4.41 8.50
C ILE A 780 -8.58 -5.65 7.63
N ALA A 781 -9.30 -5.52 6.53
CA ALA A 781 -9.61 -6.64 5.63
C ALA A 781 -8.34 -7.30 5.07
N MET A 782 -7.36 -6.49 4.66
CA MET A 782 -6.07 -6.98 4.17
C MET A 782 -5.28 -7.69 5.27
N ALA A 783 -5.28 -7.14 6.49
CA ALA A 783 -4.57 -7.71 7.63
C ALA A 783 -5.22 -9.00 8.15
N LEU A 784 -6.56 -9.09 8.13
CA LEU A 784 -7.29 -10.34 8.43
C LEU A 784 -6.93 -11.44 7.43
N GLY A 785 -6.82 -11.10 6.13
CA GLY A 785 -6.33 -12.03 5.11
C GLY A 785 -4.96 -12.60 5.47
N ALA A 786 -4.01 -11.74 5.80
CA ALA A 786 -2.66 -12.14 6.21
C ALA A 786 -2.65 -12.95 7.52
N ALA A 787 -3.52 -12.59 8.49
CA ALA A 787 -3.60 -13.28 9.78
C ALA A 787 -4.26 -14.66 9.69
N LEU A 788 -5.19 -14.90 8.75
CA LEU A 788 -6.00 -16.12 8.70
C LEU A 788 -5.66 -17.07 7.55
N PHE A 789 -5.34 -16.54 6.34
CA PHE A 789 -5.37 -17.34 5.11
C PHE A 789 -4.09 -17.20 4.27
N GLU A 790 -3.65 -15.98 3.99
CA GLU A 790 -2.71 -15.66 2.95
C GLU A 790 -1.28 -16.12 3.25
N SER A 791 -0.68 -16.88 2.32
CA SER A 791 0.73 -17.27 2.36
C SER A 791 1.25 -17.47 0.94
N VAL A 792 2.42 -16.92 0.65
CA VAL A 792 3.18 -17.26 -0.55
C VAL A 792 4.16 -18.36 -0.15
N ASP A 793 3.78 -19.60 -0.43
CA ASP A 793 4.55 -20.77 -0.04
C ASP A 793 5.68 -21.04 -1.06
N VAL A 794 6.86 -21.34 -0.53
CA VAL A 794 8.08 -21.67 -1.29
C VAL A 794 8.48 -23.08 -0.91
N ASP A 795 8.77 -23.93 -1.89
CA ASP A 795 9.25 -25.30 -1.65
C ASP A 795 10.74 -25.34 -1.27
N ASP A 796 11.22 -26.54 -0.91
CA ASP A 796 12.61 -26.78 -0.51
C ASP A 796 13.63 -26.54 -1.65
N SER A 797 13.16 -26.35 -2.89
CA SER A 797 13.96 -26.04 -4.07
C SER A 797 13.93 -24.55 -4.43
N GLY A 798 13.22 -23.73 -3.65
CA GLY A 798 13.08 -22.29 -3.87
C GLY A 798 11.98 -21.88 -4.86
N HIS A 799 11.16 -22.83 -5.33
CA HIS A 799 10.04 -22.50 -6.21
C HIS A 799 8.83 -21.99 -5.42
N VAL A 800 8.23 -20.93 -5.91
CA VAL A 800 6.92 -20.47 -5.42
C VAL A 800 5.83 -21.41 -5.91
N VAL A 801 5.11 -22.04 -4.98
CA VAL A 801 4.01 -22.97 -5.28
C VAL A 801 2.65 -22.25 -5.34
N THR A 802 2.51 -21.14 -4.66
CA THR A 802 1.30 -20.29 -4.67
C THR A 802 1.32 -19.37 -5.89
N ARG A 803 0.44 -19.58 -6.88
CA ARG A 803 0.48 -18.88 -8.18
C ARG A 803 -0.81 -18.18 -8.58
N LYS A 804 -1.93 -18.46 -7.88
CA LYS A 804 -3.28 -17.99 -8.19
C LYS A 804 -4.01 -17.53 -6.94
N PHE A 805 -5.02 -16.66 -7.09
CA PHE A 805 -5.79 -16.17 -5.95
C PHE A 805 -6.50 -17.30 -5.19
N ARG A 806 -6.99 -18.35 -5.86
CA ARG A 806 -7.62 -19.50 -5.21
C ARG A 806 -6.68 -20.33 -4.33
N GLU A 807 -5.36 -20.31 -4.63
CA GLU A 807 -4.32 -20.97 -3.84
C GLU A 807 -3.86 -20.07 -2.69
N TYR A 808 -3.87 -18.78 -2.91
CA TYR A 808 -3.46 -17.74 -1.97
C TYR A 808 -4.54 -17.36 -0.98
N HIS A 809 -5.80 -17.45 -1.36
CA HIS A 809 -7.00 -17.10 -0.61
C HIS A 809 -6.99 -15.63 -0.18
N ILE A 810 -7.05 -14.71 -1.15
CA ILE A 810 -7.39 -13.31 -0.84
C ILE A 810 -8.80 -13.26 -0.23
N PRO A 811 -9.05 -12.50 0.87
CA PRO A 811 -10.36 -12.46 1.51
C PRO A 811 -11.47 -12.05 0.54
N SER A 812 -12.54 -12.82 0.56
CA SER A 812 -13.79 -12.56 -0.14
C SER A 812 -14.75 -11.76 0.74
N PHE A 813 -15.91 -11.41 0.20
CA PHE A 813 -16.98 -10.74 0.96
C PHE A 813 -17.41 -11.53 2.22
N ALA A 814 -17.36 -12.87 2.17
CA ALA A 814 -17.76 -13.74 3.27
C ALA A 814 -16.75 -13.81 4.43
N ASP A 815 -15.50 -13.45 4.17
CA ASP A 815 -14.40 -13.61 5.13
C ASP A 815 -14.21 -12.38 6.04
N ILE A 816 -14.81 -11.24 5.68
CA ILE A 816 -14.58 -9.97 6.36
C ILE A 816 -15.77 -9.61 7.26
N PRO A 817 -15.54 -9.42 8.59
CA PRO A 817 -16.58 -8.96 9.49
C PRO A 817 -16.93 -7.49 9.22
N ARG A 818 -18.14 -7.10 9.60
CA ARG A 818 -18.46 -5.67 9.71
C ARG A 818 -17.70 -5.10 10.91
N THR A 819 -16.86 -4.09 10.68
CA THR A 819 -16.10 -3.41 11.74
C THR A 819 -16.78 -2.11 12.14
N SER A 820 -16.95 -1.90 13.45
CA SER A 820 -17.31 -0.60 14.01
C SER A 820 -16.05 0.28 14.04
N VAL A 821 -16.01 1.31 13.20
CA VAL A 821 -14.86 2.22 13.06
C VAL A 821 -15.18 3.55 13.73
N HIS A 822 -14.31 3.97 14.64
CA HIS A 822 -14.39 5.23 15.39
C HIS A 822 -13.11 6.04 15.19
N PHE A 823 -13.21 7.36 15.31
CA PHE A 823 -12.08 8.27 15.28
C PHE A 823 -11.99 9.03 16.61
N ALA A 824 -10.76 9.20 17.10
CA ALA A 824 -10.50 10.10 18.22
C ALA A 824 -10.73 11.55 17.81
N ASP A 825 -11.28 12.37 18.70
CA ASP A 825 -11.46 13.80 18.45
C ASP A 825 -10.17 14.55 18.78
N THR A 826 -9.31 14.67 17.77
CA THR A 826 -8.00 15.33 17.87
C THR A 826 -7.75 16.27 16.71
N PHE A 827 -6.85 17.24 16.93
CA PHE A 827 -6.40 18.18 15.90
C PHE A 827 -4.88 18.25 15.93
N ASP A 828 -4.21 17.71 14.91
CA ASP A 828 -2.77 17.65 14.85
C ASP A 828 -2.18 18.98 14.37
N ARG A 829 -1.39 19.67 15.21
CA ARG A 829 -0.79 20.97 14.88
C ARG A 829 0.25 20.89 13.76
N LEU A 830 0.78 19.70 13.46
CA LEU A 830 1.79 19.47 12.45
C LEU A 830 1.19 19.08 11.09
N GLY A 831 -0.05 18.60 11.09
CA GLY A 831 -0.74 18.17 9.88
C GLY A 831 -1.48 19.28 9.13
N PRO A 832 -1.79 19.11 7.82
CA PRO A 832 -2.61 20.05 7.09
C PRO A 832 -4.05 20.01 7.64
N ALA A 833 -4.60 21.18 8.00
CA ALA A 833 -5.94 21.28 8.59
C ALA A 833 -6.16 20.34 9.81
N GLY A 834 -5.11 19.98 10.53
CA GLY A 834 -5.21 19.14 11.72
C GLY A 834 -5.18 17.62 11.46
N ALA A 835 -4.98 17.16 10.23
CA ALA A 835 -5.01 15.75 9.87
C ALA A 835 -3.72 15.00 10.20
N LYS A 836 -3.84 13.68 10.47
CA LYS A 836 -2.74 12.72 10.55
C LYS A 836 -2.77 11.73 9.39
N SER A 837 -1.69 10.97 9.21
CA SER A 837 -1.64 9.83 8.29
C SER A 837 -2.45 8.65 8.83
N MET A 838 -3.12 7.87 7.96
CA MET A 838 -4.04 6.82 8.41
C MET A 838 -4.02 5.54 7.57
N SER A 839 -3.40 5.50 6.40
CA SER A 839 -3.58 4.35 5.51
C SER A 839 -2.86 3.07 5.94
N GLU A 840 -1.77 3.13 6.73
CA GLU A 840 -0.99 1.95 7.13
C GLU A 840 -1.31 1.47 8.54
N SER A 841 -1.50 2.38 9.49
CA SER A 841 -1.63 2.07 10.91
C SER A 841 -2.77 1.09 11.26
N PRO A 842 -3.95 1.10 10.60
CA PRO A 842 -5.01 0.13 10.89
C PRO A 842 -4.65 -1.33 10.60
N TYR A 843 -3.64 -1.56 9.74
CA TYR A 843 -3.17 -2.92 9.44
C TYR A 843 -2.41 -3.55 10.64
N ASN A 844 -1.69 -2.74 11.42
CA ASN A 844 -0.66 -3.21 12.34
C ASN A 844 -1.19 -3.98 13.55
N THR A 845 -2.39 -3.65 14.04
CA THR A 845 -2.97 -4.20 15.27
C THR A 845 -3.67 -5.57 15.09
N ILE A 846 -4.01 -5.94 13.85
CA ILE A 846 -5.01 -6.98 13.57
C ILE A 846 -4.54 -8.37 13.98
N ALA A 847 -3.33 -8.78 13.59
CA ALA A 847 -2.82 -10.12 13.90
C ALA A 847 -2.67 -10.32 15.41
N ALA A 848 -2.23 -9.29 16.14
CA ALA A 848 -2.10 -9.34 17.60
C ALA A 848 -3.46 -9.41 18.29
N ALA A 849 -4.39 -8.52 17.97
CA ALA A 849 -5.74 -8.51 18.59
C ALA A 849 -6.47 -9.82 18.34
N LEU A 850 -6.40 -10.37 17.13
CA LEU A 850 -6.98 -11.66 16.78
C LEU A 850 -6.30 -12.81 17.53
N GLY A 851 -4.97 -12.82 17.59
CA GLY A 851 -4.18 -13.80 18.34
C GLY A 851 -4.49 -13.79 19.84
N ASN A 852 -4.70 -12.60 20.42
CA ASN A 852 -5.08 -12.41 21.82
C ASN A 852 -6.51 -12.93 22.08
N ALA A 853 -7.46 -12.69 21.16
CA ALA A 853 -8.82 -13.22 21.25
C ALA A 853 -8.86 -14.75 21.15
N ILE A 854 -8.06 -15.35 20.25
CA ILE A 854 -7.92 -16.81 20.14
C ILE A 854 -7.30 -17.39 21.42
N ARG A 855 -6.29 -16.73 21.99
CA ARG A 855 -5.65 -17.10 23.26
C ARG A 855 -6.66 -17.11 24.40
N ASP A 856 -7.53 -16.11 24.46
CA ASP A 856 -8.60 -16.03 25.46
C ASP A 856 -9.62 -17.16 25.32
N ALA A 857 -10.08 -17.42 24.09
CA ALA A 857 -11.03 -18.50 23.81
C ALA A 857 -10.50 -19.91 24.11
N THR A 858 -9.21 -20.15 23.85
CA THR A 858 -8.66 -21.52 23.79
C THR A 858 -7.65 -21.85 24.89
N GLY A 859 -7.09 -20.85 25.56
CA GLY A 859 -5.97 -21.02 26.47
C GLY A 859 -4.61 -21.22 25.76
N VAL A 860 -4.56 -21.17 24.42
CA VAL A 860 -3.34 -21.48 23.63
C VAL A 860 -2.81 -20.23 22.92
N ARG A 861 -1.55 -19.87 23.18
CA ARG A 861 -0.83 -18.79 22.45
C ARG A 861 -0.33 -19.30 21.10
N LEU A 862 -0.80 -18.68 20.03
CA LEU A 862 -0.28 -18.88 18.68
C LEU A 862 0.90 -17.93 18.44
N GLN A 863 2.02 -18.47 18.00
CA GLN A 863 3.28 -17.76 17.80
C GLN A 863 3.65 -17.61 16.32
N ALA A 864 2.78 -18.01 15.41
CA ALA A 864 3.03 -17.89 13.98
C ALA A 864 1.73 -17.64 13.21
N THR A 865 1.77 -16.70 12.28
CA THR A 865 0.71 -16.49 11.29
C THR A 865 0.96 -17.37 10.03
N PRO A 866 -0.06 -17.66 9.22
CA PRO A 866 -1.47 -17.45 9.47
C PRO A 866 -2.09 -18.43 10.47
N PHE A 867 -3.16 -18.01 11.17
CA PHE A 867 -3.88 -18.77 12.18
C PHE A 867 -4.84 -19.79 11.52
N LYS A 868 -4.27 -20.77 10.80
CA LYS A 868 -5.06 -21.80 10.11
C LYS A 868 -5.75 -22.74 11.12
N ALA A 869 -6.97 -23.16 10.81
CA ALA A 869 -7.80 -24.00 11.67
C ALA A 869 -7.09 -25.30 12.12
N ASP A 870 -6.35 -25.96 11.22
CA ASP A 870 -5.59 -27.17 11.54
C ASP A 870 -4.45 -26.92 12.54
N ARG A 871 -3.79 -25.75 12.47
CA ARG A 871 -2.73 -25.35 13.42
C ARG A 871 -3.33 -25.12 14.81
N ILE A 872 -4.49 -24.43 14.89
CA ILE A 872 -5.19 -24.19 16.14
C ILE A 872 -5.61 -25.53 16.77
N PHE A 873 -6.26 -26.37 15.99
CA PHE A 873 -6.72 -27.70 16.43
C PHE A 873 -5.58 -28.54 17.01
N ARG A 874 -4.44 -28.65 16.30
CA ARG A 874 -3.27 -29.38 16.80
C ARG A 874 -2.72 -28.83 18.12
N ARG A 875 -2.69 -27.50 18.28
CA ARG A 875 -2.21 -26.84 19.50
C ARG A 875 -3.18 -27.04 20.68
N VAL A 876 -4.49 -26.94 20.45
CA VAL A 876 -5.52 -27.16 21.48
C VAL A 876 -5.49 -28.61 21.97
N ILE A 877 -5.37 -29.60 21.07
CA ILE A 877 -5.25 -31.00 21.47
C ILE A 877 -3.95 -31.24 22.24
N ALA A 878 -2.83 -30.67 21.81
CA ALA A 878 -1.54 -30.83 22.50
C ALA A 878 -1.61 -30.28 23.92
N ALA A 879 -2.24 -29.12 24.13
CA ALA A 879 -2.44 -28.52 25.44
C ALA A 879 -3.36 -29.37 26.34
N GLY A 880 -4.46 -29.91 25.80
CA GLY A 880 -5.38 -30.80 26.54
C GLY A 880 -4.75 -32.12 26.99
N ARG A 881 -3.74 -32.62 26.25
CA ARG A 881 -2.99 -33.85 26.64
C ARG A 881 -1.95 -33.61 27.73
N GLN A 882 -1.49 -32.36 27.92
CA GLN A 882 -0.54 -32.00 28.98
C GLN A 882 -1.22 -31.75 30.34
N THR A 883 -2.53 -31.50 30.35
CA THR A 883 -3.34 -31.24 31.56
C THR A 883 -4.10 -32.46 32.04
N GLY A 884 -4.10 -33.57 31.33
CA GLY A 884 -4.66 -34.88 31.68
C GLY A 884 -3.57 -35.93 31.95
#